data_0e3442338964f65e7dc6c17631e1cfc4
#
_entry.id   0e3442338964f65e7dc6c17631e1cfc4
#
_cell.length_a   1.000
_cell.length_b   1.000
_cell.length_c   1.000
_cell.angle_alpha   90.00
_cell.angle_beta   90.00
_cell.angle_gamma   90.00
#
_symmetry.space_group_name_H-M   'P 1'
#
loop_
_entity.id
_entity.type
_entity.pdbx_description
1 polymer ?
#
loop_
_entity_poly.entity_id
_entity_poly.type
_entity_poly.pdbx_seq_one_letter_code
_entity_poly.pdbx_strand_id
1 'polypeptide(L)'
;MSGVLVRSAAAGRVRLTVPWLRARPGCAGLVDDRLADLPGFRALRIFPRTGSVIIWVEPSDLDVDRLAAALEEAPPSAVPDKRSRSVADSSTGEVARLVVGGAVLAVVAVHRLVLRRSPWVTGGRSGFLGAVTVFSGLPFFRGALRTMTGRQHPGTDTLVTAATVISLLLRENVVALTVLWLLNIGEFLQTVTLRRTRRAIEELLSIGEERVWLVREGVEVEVALDDVEPGDVVAVYEHHKIPVDGTVLSGEALVDQAAITGEALPVYTRDGAEVYAGTLVTSGSLTVRATSVGSDTTVGRIISRVEEAQADRAPIQTVATRFTRRFVPVSLALATGTYVVTRDARRAMTMLLVACPCAAGLATPTAISAAIGNGARHGTLIKGGTHLEGVGRVTAVVFDKTGTLTFGRPLVTSVVAFHENYTADDVLSLAASGELHARHPLAQAIVTRTEEQHLNIPIHQACEVVLGMGMRAELDGTRLLVGSPALLRRHGLELTPVAQEWTEQLRNQGETVICLAHDDALIGMLGVSDAVRAAAGTVVQQLRDLGVQRIILLTGDAPETAQAVADALDIAEVHAHALPEAKLQLIRDLQEEGHMVAMVGDGTNDAPALALADVGIAMGEHSSHVALETADIALAGNDLRQVAAVVELSRHTLRVVRQNYGLAIGVNLAGLLASAGGSLNPVAAAFLHNTSSIAVVGNSARLVRHTPHLPRETGRPLGAAPLEETRLR
;
A
#
# COMPACT_ATOMS: atom_id res chain seq x y z
N MET A 1 -7.87 21.93 25.46
CA MET A 1 -9.17 21.24 25.69
C MET A 1 -9.15 19.99 24.81
N SER A 2 -8.86 18.86 25.39
CA SER A 2 -8.47 17.67 24.64
C SER A 2 -9.34 16.50 25.08
N GLY A 3 -10.59 16.49 24.57
CA GLY A 3 -11.47 15.34 24.76
C GLY A 3 -11.12 14.21 23.79
N VAL A 4 -11.36 12.98 24.21
CA VAL A 4 -11.29 11.80 23.34
C VAL A 4 -12.35 11.91 22.25
N LEU A 5 -11.97 11.75 20.98
CA LEU A 5 -12.89 11.88 19.84
C LEU A 5 -13.31 10.49 19.37
N VAL A 6 -14.61 10.23 19.34
CA VAL A 6 -15.17 9.02 18.71
C VAL A 6 -15.18 9.20 17.20
N ARG A 7 -14.44 8.38 16.45
CA ARG A 7 -14.37 8.43 14.99
C ARG A 7 -15.37 7.51 14.31
N SER A 8 -15.58 6.33 14.87
CA SER A 8 -16.60 5.39 14.38
C SER A 8 -16.97 4.40 15.48
N ALA A 9 -18.24 4.00 15.49
CA ALA A 9 -18.73 2.92 16.34
C ALA A 9 -19.75 2.11 15.52
N ALA A 10 -19.45 0.84 15.25
CA ALA A 10 -20.33 -0.07 14.53
C ALA A 10 -20.02 -1.53 14.86
N ALA A 11 -21.06 -2.36 14.97
CA ALA A 11 -20.97 -3.82 15.08
C ALA A 11 -19.93 -4.35 16.09
N GLY A 12 -19.85 -3.73 17.29
CA GLY A 12 -18.90 -4.14 18.33
C GLY A 12 -17.45 -3.66 18.11
N ARG A 13 -17.22 -2.73 17.18
CA ARG A 13 -15.92 -2.07 16.94
C ARG A 13 -16.06 -0.57 17.16
N VAL A 14 -15.21 0.00 18.04
CA VAL A 14 -15.15 1.43 18.30
C VAL A 14 -13.76 1.95 17.95
N ARG A 15 -13.68 3.04 17.22
CA ARG A 15 -12.45 3.78 16.95
C ARG A 15 -12.47 5.11 17.66
N LEU A 16 -11.49 5.33 18.52
CA LEU A 16 -11.30 6.56 19.28
C LEU A 16 -10.00 7.26 18.84
N THR A 17 -10.00 8.58 18.88
CA THR A 17 -8.75 9.37 18.83
C THR A 17 -8.48 9.93 20.21
N VAL A 18 -7.33 9.60 20.76
CA VAL A 18 -6.87 9.97 22.12
C VAL A 18 -5.71 10.96 21.99
N PRO A 19 -5.96 12.27 22.12
CA PRO A 19 -4.96 13.31 21.82
C PRO A 19 -3.69 13.20 22.68
N TRP A 20 -3.83 12.88 23.97
CA TRP A 20 -2.67 12.75 24.86
C TRP A 20 -1.78 11.57 24.51
N LEU A 21 -2.32 10.54 23.85
CA LEU A 21 -1.54 9.38 23.40
C LEU A 21 -0.63 9.75 22.22
N ARG A 22 -1.08 10.67 21.35
CA ARG A 22 -0.27 11.25 20.27
C ARG A 22 0.90 12.08 20.84
N ALA A 23 0.61 12.88 21.85
CA ALA A 23 1.63 13.69 22.54
C ALA A 23 2.61 12.84 23.38
N ARG A 24 2.20 11.64 23.78
CA ARG A 24 2.97 10.73 24.66
C ARG A 24 2.86 9.28 24.20
N PRO A 25 3.51 8.91 23.09
CA PRO A 25 3.40 7.55 22.50
C PRO A 25 3.82 6.43 23.46
N GLY A 26 4.75 6.70 24.37
CA GLY A 26 5.22 5.76 25.38
C GLY A 26 4.18 5.34 26.41
N CYS A 27 3.08 6.08 26.54
CA CYS A 27 1.99 5.75 27.46
C CYS A 27 0.95 4.77 26.89
N ALA A 28 1.20 4.15 25.73
CA ALA A 28 0.28 3.19 25.09
C ALA A 28 -0.11 2.02 26.01
N GLY A 29 0.78 1.54 26.88
CA GLY A 29 0.48 0.48 27.83
C GLY A 29 -0.60 0.82 28.85
N LEU A 30 -0.79 2.11 29.17
CA LEU A 30 -1.85 2.54 30.08
C LEU A 30 -3.25 2.45 29.46
N VAL A 31 -3.35 2.54 28.13
CA VAL A 31 -4.61 2.36 27.41
C VAL A 31 -5.08 0.91 27.56
N ASP A 32 -4.16 -0.04 27.46
CA ASP A 32 -4.43 -1.46 27.65
C ASP A 32 -4.88 -1.76 29.08
N ASP A 33 -4.14 -1.23 30.08
CA ASP A 33 -4.46 -1.40 31.51
C ASP A 33 -5.84 -0.80 31.86
N ARG A 34 -6.22 0.34 31.28
CA ARG A 34 -7.51 1.01 31.55
C ARG A 34 -8.72 0.36 30.93
N LEU A 35 -8.52 -0.30 29.79
CA LEU A 35 -9.60 -0.93 29.03
C LEU A 35 -9.77 -2.42 29.35
N ALA A 36 -8.73 -3.08 29.87
CA ALA A 36 -8.73 -4.52 30.14
C ALA A 36 -9.80 -4.97 31.15
N ASP A 37 -10.16 -4.09 32.09
CA ASP A 37 -11.14 -4.38 33.16
C ASP A 37 -12.58 -4.02 32.78
N LEU A 38 -12.81 -3.49 31.57
CA LEU A 38 -14.16 -3.10 31.14
C LEU A 38 -14.97 -4.33 30.69
N PRO A 39 -16.26 -4.41 31.06
CA PRO A 39 -17.12 -5.53 30.66
C PRO A 39 -17.29 -5.58 29.13
N GLY A 40 -17.26 -6.77 28.56
CA GLY A 40 -17.41 -7.00 27.12
C GLY A 40 -16.15 -6.73 26.28
N PHE A 41 -15.04 -6.31 26.87
CA PHE A 41 -13.77 -6.07 26.17
C PHE A 41 -13.23 -7.36 25.56
N ARG A 42 -12.98 -7.34 24.23
CA ARG A 42 -12.48 -8.51 23.48
C ARG A 42 -11.03 -8.33 23.01
N ALA A 43 -10.75 -7.18 22.44
CA ALA A 43 -9.44 -6.88 21.86
C ALA A 43 -9.21 -5.37 21.76
N LEU A 44 -7.95 -4.99 21.67
CA LEU A 44 -7.50 -3.60 21.56
C LEU A 44 -6.38 -3.51 20.56
N ARG A 45 -6.40 -2.47 19.76
CA ARG A 45 -5.27 -2.06 18.91
C ARG A 45 -4.99 -0.58 19.13
N ILE A 46 -3.76 -0.26 19.46
CA ILE A 46 -3.32 1.08 19.78
C ILE A 46 -2.31 1.54 18.73
N PHE A 47 -2.51 2.73 18.21
CA PHE A 47 -1.60 3.42 17.30
C PHE A 47 -1.07 4.67 17.98
N PRO A 48 0.03 4.58 18.73
CA PRO A 48 0.49 5.66 19.61
C PRO A 48 0.84 6.96 18.86
N ARG A 49 1.44 6.85 17.67
CA ARG A 49 1.84 8.00 16.86
C ARG A 49 0.65 8.82 16.33
N THR A 50 -0.43 8.14 15.98
CA THR A 50 -1.66 8.81 15.50
C THR A 50 -2.65 9.12 16.63
N GLY A 51 -2.41 8.59 17.83
CA GLY A 51 -3.35 8.64 18.94
C GLY A 51 -4.63 7.82 18.68
N SER A 52 -4.65 6.97 17.66
CA SER A 52 -5.83 6.15 17.34
C SER A 52 -5.86 4.88 18.17
N VAL A 53 -7.04 4.58 18.72
CA VAL A 53 -7.31 3.37 19.51
C VAL A 53 -8.51 2.67 18.91
N ILE A 54 -8.36 1.42 18.50
CA ILE A 54 -9.45 0.58 18.01
C ILE A 54 -9.75 -0.46 19.07
N ILE A 55 -11.00 -0.53 19.49
CA ILE A 55 -11.48 -1.40 20.56
C ILE A 55 -12.54 -2.32 19.97
N TRP A 56 -12.44 -3.61 20.23
CA TRP A 56 -13.48 -4.60 19.94
C TRP A 56 -14.17 -4.98 21.23
N VAL A 57 -15.49 -4.80 21.27
CA VAL A 57 -16.37 -5.04 22.43
C VAL A 57 -17.51 -5.95 21.99
N GLU A 58 -18.10 -6.71 22.91
CA GLU A 58 -19.35 -7.42 22.62
C GLU A 58 -20.47 -6.44 22.24
N PRO A 59 -21.24 -6.68 21.17
CA PRO A 59 -22.28 -5.74 20.73
C PRO A 59 -23.36 -5.47 21.80
N SER A 60 -23.58 -6.39 22.73
CA SER A 60 -24.49 -6.24 23.86
C SER A 60 -24.01 -5.24 24.93
N ASP A 61 -22.69 -5.03 25.02
CA ASP A 61 -22.04 -4.24 26.07
C ASP A 61 -21.36 -2.97 25.50
N LEU A 62 -21.76 -2.56 24.28
CA LEU A 62 -21.20 -1.41 23.59
C LEU A 62 -21.66 -0.08 24.22
N ASP A 63 -20.93 0.39 25.21
CA ASP A 63 -21.06 1.73 25.79
C ASP A 63 -19.88 2.61 25.35
N VAL A 64 -20.10 3.38 24.28
CA VAL A 64 -19.07 4.21 23.63
C VAL A 64 -18.64 5.35 24.54
N ASP A 65 -19.56 5.91 25.32
CA ASP A 65 -19.28 7.03 26.23
C ASP A 65 -18.42 6.57 27.41
N ARG A 66 -18.64 5.38 27.88
CA ARG A 66 -17.84 4.76 28.94
C ARG A 66 -16.42 4.43 28.46
N LEU A 67 -16.26 3.97 27.23
CA LEU A 67 -14.95 3.73 26.61
C LEU A 67 -14.18 5.04 26.41
N ALA A 68 -14.85 6.11 25.99
CA ALA A 68 -14.25 7.42 25.82
C ALA A 68 -13.84 8.01 27.19
N ALA A 69 -14.71 7.95 28.19
CA ALA A 69 -14.45 8.45 29.53
C ALA A 69 -13.25 7.76 30.20
N ALA A 70 -13.08 6.44 29.99
CA ALA A 70 -11.92 5.69 30.51
C ALA A 70 -10.57 6.20 29.99
N LEU A 71 -10.58 6.89 28.83
CA LEU A 71 -9.38 7.39 28.15
C LEU A 71 -9.25 8.93 28.19
N GLU A 72 -10.18 9.63 28.82
CA GLU A 72 -10.22 11.10 28.81
C GLU A 72 -9.11 11.74 29.64
N GLU A 73 -8.71 11.14 30.75
CA GLU A 73 -7.65 11.65 31.62
C GLU A 73 -6.25 11.35 31.04
N ALA A 74 -5.50 12.39 30.72
CA ALA A 74 -4.10 12.26 30.39
C ALA A 74 -3.28 11.77 31.61
N PRO A 75 -2.35 10.82 31.44
CA PRO A 75 -1.52 10.36 32.54
C PRO A 75 -0.63 11.50 33.07
N PRO A 76 -0.28 11.54 34.40
CA PRO A 76 0.62 12.51 34.97
C PRO A 76 1.99 12.45 34.24
N SER A 77 2.69 13.58 34.15
CA SER A 77 3.92 13.77 33.39
C SER A 77 5.12 12.88 33.79
N ALA A 78 5.01 12.16 34.89
CA ALA A 78 6.09 11.35 35.45
C ALA A 78 5.94 9.83 35.29
N VAL A 79 5.12 9.32 34.33
CA VAL A 79 5.03 7.88 34.10
C VAL A 79 6.23 7.44 33.24
N PRO A 80 7.17 6.63 33.78
CA PRO A 80 8.31 6.15 33.02
C PRO A 80 7.80 5.29 31.84
N ASP A 81 8.29 5.57 30.64
CA ASP A 81 8.02 4.77 29.44
C ASP A 81 8.50 3.31 29.63
N LYS A 82 7.58 2.45 30.04
CA LYS A 82 7.86 1.01 30.20
C LYS A 82 8.12 0.30 28.87
N ARG A 83 7.70 0.87 27.72
CA ARG A 83 7.87 0.22 26.41
C ARG A 83 9.17 0.60 25.71
N SER A 84 9.64 1.82 25.81
CA SER A 84 10.97 2.18 25.31
C SER A 84 12.08 1.42 26.08
N ARG A 85 11.90 1.19 27.37
CA ARG A 85 12.74 0.27 28.15
C ARG A 85 12.57 -1.19 27.74
N SER A 86 11.35 -1.67 27.43
CA SER A 86 11.14 -3.09 27.10
C SER A 86 11.74 -3.47 25.74
N VAL A 87 11.81 -2.58 24.77
CA VAL A 87 12.42 -2.86 23.43
C VAL A 87 13.95 -2.77 23.51
N ALA A 88 14.50 -1.84 24.24
CA ALA A 88 15.94 -1.75 24.52
C ALA A 88 16.41 -2.87 25.47
N ASP A 89 15.62 -3.18 26.54
CA ASP A 89 15.91 -4.26 27.49
C ASP A 89 15.75 -5.66 26.86
N SER A 90 14.83 -5.86 25.90
CA SER A 90 14.70 -7.14 25.20
C SER A 90 15.92 -7.42 24.33
N SER A 91 16.46 -6.45 23.63
CA SER A 91 17.66 -6.62 22.81
C SER A 91 18.93 -6.85 23.66
N THR A 92 19.07 -6.15 24.77
CA THR A 92 20.17 -6.36 25.74
C THR A 92 20.12 -7.74 26.37
N GLY A 93 18.92 -8.21 26.74
CA GLY A 93 18.74 -9.56 27.29
C GLY A 93 19.00 -10.67 26.27
N GLU A 94 18.64 -10.50 25.00
CA GLU A 94 18.95 -11.45 23.91
C GLU A 94 20.45 -11.51 23.65
N VAL A 95 21.11 -10.37 23.51
CA VAL A 95 22.56 -10.30 23.31
C VAL A 95 23.29 -10.88 24.51
N ALA A 96 22.87 -10.59 25.75
CA ALA A 96 23.50 -11.16 26.94
C ALA A 96 23.44 -12.70 26.95
N ARG A 97 22.29 -13.30 26.60
CA ARG A 97 22.17 -14.78 26.49
C ARG A 97 23.07 -15.37 25.41
N LEU A 98 23.19 -14.71 24.27
CA LEU A 98 24.07 -15.13 23.18
C LEU A 98 25.54 -15.07 23.59
N VAL A 99 25.96 -13.97 24.23
CA VAL A 99 27.36 -13.76 24.67
C VAL A 99 27.72 -14.73 25.78
N VAL A 100 26.90 -14.86 26.83
CA VAL A 100 27.13 -15.73 27.96
C VAL A 100 27.18 -17.21 27.51
N GLY A 101 26.16 -17.65 26.75
CA GLY A 101 26.10 -19.02 26.22
C GLY A 101 27.28 -19.33 25.30
N GLY A 102 27.63 -18.43 24.39
CA GLY A 102 28.75 -18.57 23.47
C GLY A 102 30.11 -18.60 24.19
N ALA A 103 30.34 -17.73 25.17
CA ALA A 103 31.56 -17.71 25.97
C ALA A 103 31.78 -19.01 26.74
N VAL A 104 30.72 -19.54 27.38
CA VAL A 104 30.78 -20.81 28.10
C VAL A 104 31.04 -21.97 27.13
N LEU A 105 30.39 -22.00 25.96
CA LEU A 105 30.63 -23.01 24.93
C LEU A 105 32.09 -22.94 24.39
N ALA A 106 32.61 -21.72 24.17
CA ALA A 106 33.99 -21.53 23.74
C ALA A 106 34.98 -22.07 24.78
N VAL A 107 34.77 -21.80 26.07
CA VAL A 107 35.59 -22.36 27.16
C VAL A 107 35.52 -23.88 27.18
N VAL A 108 34.32 -24.47 27.03
CA VAL A 108 34.17 -25.94 26.97
C VAL A 108 34.86 -26.51 25.74
N ALA A 109 34.80 -25.87 24.58
CA ALA A 109 35.47 -26.29 23.36
C ALA A 109 37.02 -26.24 23.50
N VAL A 110 37.56 -25.15 24.08
CA VAL A 110 39.01 -25.04 24.35
C VAL A 110 39.48 -26.14 25.30
N HIS A 111 38.76 -26.40 26.39
CA HIS A 111 39.08 -27.46 27.32
C HIS A 111 39.08 -28.85 26.66
N ARG A 112 38.11 -29.10 25.75
CA ARG A 112 37.99 -30.40 25.06
C ARG A 112 39.03 -30.57 23.93
N LEU A 113 39.21 -29.54 23.10
CA LEU A 113 40.03 -29.63 21.88
C LEU A 113 41.52 -29.37 22.14
N VAL A 114 41.85 -28.38 23.00
CA VAL A 114 43.23 -27.94 23.25
C VAL A 114 43.84 -28.67 24.44
N LEU A 115 43.12 -28.74 25.56
CA LEU A 115 43.62 -29.33 26.80
C LEU A 115 43.40 -30.85 26.89
N ARG A 116 42.69 -31.46 25.93
CA ARG A 116 42.35 -32.91 25.86
C ARG A 116 41.82 -33.50 27.20
N ARG A 117 41.27 -32.66 28.08
CA ARG A 117 40.67 -33.08 29.35
C ARG A 117 39.19 -33.33 29.18
N SER A 118 38.67 -34.36 29.90
CA SER A 118 37.22 -34.64 29.90
C SER A 118 36.45 -33.40 30.28
N PRO A 119 35.36 -33.09 29.55
CA PRO A 119 34.51 -31.93 29.87
C PRO A 119 33.95 -32.09 31.28
N TRP A 120 33.69 -31.00 31.93
CA TRP A 120 33.16 -30.75 33.26
C TRP A 120 31.91 -31.58 33.63
N VAL A 121 32.04 -32.91 33.69
CA VAL A 121 30.92 -33.85 33.87
C VAL A 121 30.67 -34.22 35.34
N THR A 122 31.65 -33.93 36.25
CA THR A 122 31.55 -34.31 37.66
C THR A 122 31.70 -33.15 38.62
N GLY A 123 30.80 -33.03 39.59
CA GLY A 123 30.85 -32.06 40.68
C GLY A 123 30.19 -30.72 40.39
N GLY A 124 30.52 -29.69 41.17
CA GLY A 124 29.86 -28.33 41.09
C GLY A 124 29.91 -27.62 39.74
N ARG A 125 30.79 -28.07 38.82
CA ARG A 125 30.92 -27.56 37.45
C ARG A 125 29.76 -27.99 36.53
N SER A 126 29.14 -29.15 36.80
CA SER A 126 27.91 -29.57 36.07
C SER A 126 26.70 -28.73 36.47
N GLY A 127 26.66 -28.27 37.71
CA GLY A 127 25.61 -27.34 38.20
C GLY A 127 25.70 -25.96 37.53
N PHE A 128 26.93 -25.44 37.33
CA PHE A 128 27.11 -24.17 36.61
C PHE A 128 26.61 -24.24 35.15
N LEU A 129 26.99 -25.30 34.42
CA LEU A 129 26.50 -25.50 33.05
C LEU A 129 24.96 -25.63 33.01
N GLY A 130 24.38 -26.33 33.97
CA GLY A 130 22.94 -26.42 34.13
C GLY A 130 22.27 -25.03 34.37
N ALA A 131 22.85 -24.22 35.25
CA ALA A 131 22.37 -22.86 35.52
C ALA A 131 22.44 -21.96 34.27
N VAL A 132 23.54 -22.00 33.51
CA VAL A 132 23.69 -21.26 32.25
C VAL A 132 22.70 -21.76 31.19
N THR A 133 22.43 -23.07 31.13
CA THR A 133 21.43 -23.67 30.25
C THR A 133 20.02 -23.14 30.59
N VAL A 134 19.66 -23.13 31.89
CA VAL A 134 18.38 -22.57 32.34
C VAL A 134 18.27 -21.08 32.05
N PHE A 135 19.33 -20.30 32.26
CA PHE A 135 19.36 -18.89 31.90
C PHE A 135 19.16 -18.66 30.39
N SER A 136 19.84 -19.44 29.55
CA SER A 136 19.69 -19.36 28.09
C SER A 136 18.33 -19.79 27.60
N GLY A 137 17.66 -20.73 28.30
CA GLY A 137 16.33 -21.24 27.97
C GLY A 137 15.16 -20.48 28.62
N LEU A 138 15.43 -19.45 29.43
CA LEU A 138 14.41 -18.73 30.20
C LEU A 138 13.20 -18.24 29.39
N PRO A 139 13.33 -17.70 28.15
CA PRO A 139 12.20 -17.31 27.32
C PRO A 139 11.27 -18.48 27.00
N PHE A 140 11.85 -19.61 26.58
CA PHE A 140 11.12 -20.82 26.22
C PHE A 140 10.39 -21.43 27.43
N PHE A 141 11.02 -21.44 28.60
CA PHE A 141 10.38 -21.91 29.84
C PHE A 141 9.19 -21.05 30.26
N ARG A 142 9.32 -19.72 30.12
CA ARG A 142 8.20 -18.80 30.38
C ARG A 142 7.04 -18.98 29.40
N GLY A 143 7.35 -19.22 28.13
CA GLY A 143 6.36 -19.52 27.09
C GLY A 143 5.63 -20.83 27.36
N ALA A 144 6.37 -21.89 27.70
CA ALA A 144 5.80 -23.19 28.05
C ALA A 144 4.92 -23.12 29.31
N LEU A 145 5.30 -22.32 30.32
CA LEU A 145 4.50 -22.11 31.52
C LEU A 145 3.17 -21.42 31.22
N ARG A 146 3.16 -20.43 30.31
CA ARG A 146 1.92 -19.78 29.82
C ARG A 146 1.00 -20.76 29.11
N THR A 147 1.57 -21.71 28.38
CA THR A 147 0.80 -22.79 27.75
C THR A 147 0.16 -23.71 28.81
N MET A 148 0.93 -24.12 29.83
CA MET A 148 0.42 -24.97 30.91
C MET A 148 -0.67 -24.28 31.75
N THR A 149 -0.65 -22.97 31.89
CA THR A 149 -1.68 -22.19 32.58
C THR A 149 -2.90 -21.89 31.70
N GLY A 150 -3.02 -22.47 30.51
CA GLY A 150 -4.16 -22.30 29.60
C GLY A 150 -4.21 -20.93 28.89
N ARG A 151 -3.21 -20.07 29.09
CA ARG A 151 -3.16 -18.71 28.50
C ARG A 151 -2.72 -18.70 27.05
N GLN A 152 -2.08 -19.77 26.56
CA GLN A 152 -1.61 -19.90 25.18
C GLN A 152 -1.73 -21.35 24.69
N HIS A 153 -1.84 -21.54 23.38
CA HIS A 153 -1.80 -22.86 22.78
C HIS A 153 -0.38 -23.42 22.73
N PRO A 154 -0.19 -24.76 22.76
CA PRO A 154 1.12 -25.39 22.61
C PRO A 154 1.82 -24.93 21.33
N GLY A 155 3.02 -24.40 21.48
CA GLY A 155 3.83 -23.85 20.41
C GLY A 155 5.29 -24.32 20.48
N THR A 156 6.16 -23.61 19.80
CA THR A 156 7.62 -23.82 19.78
C THR A 156 8.21 -23.93 21.18
N ASP A 157 7.82 -23.02 22.08
CA ASP A 157 8.32 -22.94 23.44
C ASP A 157 8.12 -24.24 24.21
N THR A 158 6.98 -24.91 23.98
CA THR A 158 6.67 -26.19 24.62
C THR A 158 7.61 -27.30 24.14
N LEU A 159 7.89 -27.37 22.84
CA LEU A 159 8.78 -28.38 22.26
C LEU A 159 10.22 -28.18 22.71
N VAL A 160 10.73 -26.95 22.66
CA VAL A 160 12.10 -26.59 23.06
C VAL A 160 12.28 -26.81 24.56
N THR A 161 11.29 -26.43 25.38
CA THR A 161 11.34 -26.67 26.83
C THR A 161 11.37 -28.16 27.13
N ALA A 162 10.50 -28.97 26.49
CA ALA A 162 10.50 -30.42 26.67
C ALA A 162 11.85 -31.05 26.29
N ALA A 163 12.41 -30.69 25.14
CA ALA A 163 13.72 -31.17 24.70
C ALA A 163 14.83 -30.76 25.67
N THR A 164 14.81 -29.52 26.18
CA THR A 164 15.81 -29.02 27.14
C THR A 164 15.72 -29.76 28.48
N VAL A 165 14.50 -29.97 29.00
CA VAL A 165 14.29 -30.73 30.24
C VAL A 165 14.80 -32.17 30.09
N ILE A 166 14.49 -32.84 28.98
CA ILE A 166 15.01 -34.19 28.69
C ILE A 166 16.56 -34.19 28.69
N SER A 167 17.16 -33.20 28.02
CA SER A 167 18.64 -33.04 27.95
C SER A 167 19.27 -32.87 29.34
N LEU A 168 18.67 -32.05 30.22
CA LEU A 168 19.12 -31.84 31.59
C LEU A 168 18.98 -33.11 32.44
N LEU A 169 17.89 -33.85 32.29
CA LEU A 169 17.69 -35.15 32.97
C LEU A 169 18.71 -36.22 32.56
N LEU A 170 19.09 -36.22 31.27
CA LEU A 170 20.14 -37.07 30.74
C LEU A 170 21.56 -36.59 31.09
N ARG A 171 21.68 -35.48 31.82
CA ARG A 171 22.95 -34.81 32.16
C ARG A 171 23.79 -34.39 30.94
N GLU A 172 23.14 -34.15 29.81
CA GLU A 172 23.76 -33.67 28.56
C GLU A 172 23.74 -32.13 28.49
N ASN A 173 24.21 -31.46 29.56
CA ASN A 173 24.13 -30.01 29.71
C ASN A 173 24.81 -29.25 28.56
N VAL A 174 25.94 -29.79 28.01
CA VAL A 174 26.66 -29.17 26.87
C VAL A 174 25.81 -29.21 25.59
N VAL A 175 25.15 -30.33 25.34
CA VAL A 175 24.23 -30.48 24.19
C VAL A 175 23.05 -29.52 24.32
N ALA A 176 22.42 -29.50 25.51
CA ALA A 176 21.31 -28.58 25.79
C ALA A 176 21.68 -27.11 25.59
N LEU A 177 22.84 -26.70 26.13
CA LEU A 177 23.35 -25.33 25.98
C LEU A 177 23.66 -25.00 24.52
N THR A 178 24.28 -25.93 23.78
CA THR A 178 24.61 -25.73 22.35
C THR A 178 23.34 -25.58 21.53
N VAL A 179 22.32 -26.39 21.76
CA VAL A 179 21.01 -26.32 21.06
C VAL A 179 20.33 -25.00 21.36
N LEU A 180 20.20 -24.63 22.64
CA LEU A 180 19.59 -23.36 23.04
C LEU A 180 20.34 -22.15 22.49
N TRP A 181 21.65 -22.20 22.47
CA TRP A 181 22.48 -21.14 21.90
C TRP A 181 22.26 -20.98 20.39
N LEU A 182 22.21 -22.11 19.65
CA LEU A 182 21.86 -22.10 18.22
C LEU A 182 20.43 -21.54 17.97
N LEU A 183 19.46 -21.94 18.78
CA LEU A 183 18.09 -21.42 18.68
C LEU A 183 18.03 -19.91 18.97
N ASN A 184 18.70 -19.45 20.02
CA ASN A 184 18.78 -18.02 20.32
C ASN A 184 19.47 -17.23 19.19
N ILE A 185 20.52 -17.78 18.54
CA ILE A 185 21.11 -17.18 17.32
C ILE A 185 20.05 -17.08 16.23
N GLY A 186 19.30 -18.15 15.99
CA GLY A 186 18.24 -18.17 14.99
C GLY A 186 17.19 -17.07 15.23
N GLU A 187 16.68 -16.96 16.44
CA GLU A 187 15.72 -15.91 16.84
C GLU A 187 16.31 -14.51 16.69
N PHE A 188 17.57 -14.33 17.12
CA PHE A 188 18.26 -13.05 16.97
C PHE A 188 18.41 -12.64 15.49
N LEU A 189 18.87 -13.58 14.63
CA LEU A 189 19.01 -13.32 13.19
C LEU A 189 17.66 -13.02 12.53
N GLN A 190 16.59 -13.71 12.94
CA GLN A 190 15.22 -13.41 12.49
C GLN A 190 14.81 -11.98 12.87
N THR A 191 15.01 -11.61 14.13
CA THR A 191 14.67 -10.28 14.64
C THR A 191 15.45 -9.19 13.91
N VAL A 192 16.77 -9.40 13.71
CA VAL A 192 17.62 -8.45 12.95
C VAL A 192 17.16 -8.33 11.49
N THR A 193 16.84 -9.45 10.84
CA THR A 193 16.42 -9.45 9.44
C THR A 193 15.08 -8.76 9.26
N LEU A 194 14.10 -9.04 10.13
CA LEU A 194 12.80 -8.36 10.11
C LEU A 194 12.94 -6.84 10.36
N ARG A 195 13.80 -6.47 11.32
CA ARG A 195 14.10 -5.05 11.59
C ARG A 195 14.77 -4.37 10.39
N ARG A 196 15.72 -5.03 9.71
CA ARG A 196 16.37 -4.51 8.50
C ARG A 196 15.38 -4.34 7.36
N THR A 197 14.49 -5.30 7.15
CA THR A 197 13.46 -5.21 6.13
C THR A 197 12.51 -4.04 6.42
N ARG A 198 12.08 -3.85 7.67
CA ARG A 198 11.27 -2.71 8.08
C ARG A 198 11.99 -1.38 7.90
N ARG A 199 13.26 -1.29 8.36
CA ARG A 199 14.07 -0.07 8.19
C ARG A 199 14.29 0.29 6.73
N ALA A 200 14.56 -0.67 5.86
CA ALA A 200 14.70 -0.43 4.43
C ALA A 200 13.41 0.14 3.81
N ILE A 201 12.24 -0.18 4.35
CA ILE A 201 10.96 0.40 3.97
C ILE A 201 10.81 1.79 4.58
N GLU A 202 11.13 1.98 5.86
CA GLU A 202 11.10 3.26 6.57
C GLU A 202 12.07 4.27 5.95
N GLU A 203 13.30 3.87 5.58
CA GLU A 203 14.29 4.72 4.92
C GLU A 203 13.86 5.18 3.53
N LEU A 204 13.15 4.32 2.79
CA LEU A 204 12.61 4.65 1.47
C LEU A 204 11.40 5.61 1.55
N LEU A 205 10.68 5.58 2.66
CA LEU A 205 9.53 6.43 2.94
C LEU A 205 9.89 7.61 3.86
N SER A 206 11.17 7.73 4.29
CA SER A 206 11.59 8.80 5.21
C SER A 206 11.44 10.18 4.56
N ILE A 207 10.81 11.08 5.28
CA ILE A 207 10.50 12.46 4.83
C ILE A 207 11.76 13.31 4.64
N GLY A 208 12.96 12.84 4.97
CA GLY A 208 14.19 13.59 4.79
C GLY A 208 14.96 13.85 6.07
N GLU A 209 15.53 15.01 6.19
CA GLU A 209 16.48 15.38 7.23
C GLU A 209 15.79 15.53 8.59
N GLU A 210 16.49 15.15 9.67
CA GLU A 210 16.00 15.36 11.04
C GLU A 210 15.93 16.85 11.43
N ARG A 211 16.56 17.73 10.64
CA ARG A 211 16.66 19.19 10.89
C ARG A 211 16.28 19.98 9.64
N VAL A 212 15.64 21.11 9.85
CA VAL A 212 15.10 21.97 8.79
C VAL A 212 15.39 23.45 9.07
N TRP A 213 15.43 24.25 8.03
CA TRP A 213 15.64 25.69 8.14
C TRP A 213 14.29 26.42 8.24
N LEU A 214 13.96 26.91 9.43
CA LEU A 214 12.76 27.69 9.71
C LEU A 214 13.05 29.18 9.51
N VAL A 215 12.21 29.87 8.75
CA VAL A 215 12.34 31.31 8.52
C VAL A 215 11.46 32.05 9.53
N ARG A 216 12.09 32.72 10.51
CA ARG A 216 11.40 33.57 11.49
C ARG A 216 11.93 35.00 11.39
N GLU A 217 11.04 35.96 11.16
CA GLU A 217 11.40 37.39 11.06
C GLU A 217 12.52 37.67 10.00
N GLY A 218 12.56 36.87 8.93
CA GLY A 218 13.57 37.00 7.88
C GLY A 218 14.94 36.38 8.20
N VAL A 219 15.07 35.68 9.33
CA VAL A 219 16.27 34.95 9.73
C VAL A 219 16.01 33.46 9.67
N GLU A 220 16.94 32.70 9.09
CA GLU A 220 16.88 31.25 9.03
C GLU A 220 17.46 30.63 10.30
N VAL A 221 16.68 29.77 10.96
CA VAL A 221 17.07 29.08 12.19
C VAL A 221 16.93 27.58 11.96
N GLU A 222 17.98 26.83 12.23
CA GLU A 222 17.95 25.38 12.12
C GLU A 222 17.22 24.78 13.34
N VAL A 223 16.10 24.06 13.07
CA VAL A 223 15.28 23.40 14.11
C VAL A 223 15.11 21.92 13.80
N ALA A 224 14.70 21.13 14.79
CA ALA A 224 14.29 19.75 14.52
C ALA A 224 12.97 19.72 13.75
N LEU A 225 12.80 18.75 12.84
CA LEU A 225 11.56 18.62 12.06
C LEU A 225 10.32 18.47 12.97
N ASP A 226 10.47 17.81 14.10
CA ASP A 226 9.39 17.62 15.09
C ASP A 226 8.94 18.93 15.77
N ASP A 227 9.74 19.99 15.67
CA ASP A 227 9.43 21.32 16.27
C ASP A 227 8.72 22.26 15.26
N VAL A 228 8.51 21.82 14.02
CA VAL A 228 7.80 22.60 12.99
C VAL A 228 6.30 22.46 13.15
N GLU A 229 5.58 23.59 13.13
CA GLU A 229 4.13 23.63 13.25
C GLU A 229 3.45 24.05 11.91
N PRO A 230 2.19 23.67 11.67
CA PRO A 230 1.43 24.19 10.53
C PRO A 230 1.35 25.73 10.59
N GLY A 231 1.68 26.38 9.47
CA GLY A 231 1.79 27.83 9.34
C GLY A 231 3.21 28.36 9.38
N ASP A 232 4.18 27.57 9.87
CA ASP A 232 5.60 27.92 9.84
C ASP A 232 6.11 28.02 8.38
N VAL A 233 7.17 28.79 8.21
CA VAL A 233 7.81 29.01 6.90
C VAL A 233 9.17 28.33 6.89
N VAL A 234 9.38 27.43 5.94
CA VAL A 234 10.57 26.60 5.82
C VAL A 234 11.32 26.95 4.54
N ALA A 235 12.64 27.14 4.60
CA ALA A 235 13.51 27.27 3.45
C ALA A 235 14.05 25.90 3.05
N VAL A 236 14.00 25.60 1.72
CA VAL A 236 14.47 24.34 1.14
C VAL A 236 15.42 24.68 -0.01
N TYR A 237 16.58 24.07 0.03
CA TYR A 237 17.66 24.31 -0.94
C TYR A 237 17.84 23.16 -1.91
N GLU A 238 18.64 23.40 -2.93
CA GLU A 238 19.02 22.39 -3.91
C GLU A 238 19.59 21.13 -3.24
N HIS A 239 19.20 19.96 -3.75
CA HIS A 239 19.57 18.63 -3.26
C HIS A 239 19.04 18.29 -1.85
N HIS A 240 18.13 19.09 -1.32
CA HIS A 240 17.42 18.78 -0.06
C HIS A 240 16.00 18.31 -0.33
N LYS A 241 15.49 17.45 0.55
CA LYS A 241 14.10 17.03 0.50
C LYS A 241 13.21 18.09 1.16
N ILE A 242 12.03 18.30 0.59
CA ILE A 242 11.01 19.16 1.19
C ILE A 242 10.48 18.47 2.44
N PRO A 243 10.53 19.10 3.62
CA PRO A 243 10.22 18.42 4.89
C PRO A 243 8.74 18.46 5.27
N VAL A 244 7.93 19.27 4.60
CA VAL A 244 6.53 19.56 4.94
C VAL A 244 5.65 19.55 3.69
N ASP A 245 4.35 19.27 3.82
CA ASP A 245 3.40 19.64 2.77
C ASP A 245 3.09 21.12 2.91
N GLY A 246 3.04 21.86 1.81
CA GLY A 246 2.83 23.30 1.89
C GLY A 246 2.66 23.99 0.56
N THR A 247 2.56 25.33 0.64
CA THR A 247 2.45 26.21 -0.51
C THR A 247 3.71 27.05 -0.63
N VAL A 248 4.29 27.14 -1.81
CA VAL A 248 5.45 27.98 -2.10
C VAL A 248 5.08 29.46 -1.93
N LEU A 249 5.83 30.16 -1.09
CA LEU A 249 5.68 31.61 -0.88
C LEU A 249 6.57 32.44 -1.79
N SER A 250 7.77 31.91 -2.07
CA SER A 250 8.75 32.55 -2.95
C SER A 250 9.80 31.54 -3.39
N GLY A 251 10.38 31.80 -4.56
CA GLY A 251 11.44 30.98 -5.15
C GLY A 251 10.97 30.16 -6.35
N GLU A 252 11.93 29.65 -7.09
CA GLU A 252 11.72 28.80 -8.26
C GLU A 252 12.64 27.59 -8.17
N ALA A 253 12.09 26.41 -8.44
CA ALA A 253 12.84 25.16 -8.39
C ALA A 253 12.29 24.09 -9.33
N LEU A 254 13.16 23.15 -9.70
CA LEU A 254 12.77 21.87 -10.25
C LEU A 254 12.66 20.87 -9.11
N VAL A 255 11.49 20.28 -8.93
CA VAL A 255 11.19 19.34 -7.84
C VAL A 255 10.90 17.95 -8.42
N ASP A 256 11.71 16.98 -8.03
CA ASP A 256 11.44 15.56 -8.30
C ASP A 256 10.38 15.04 -7.33
N GLN A 257 9.20 14.78 -7.87
CA GLN A 257 8.04 14.30 -7.13
C GLN A 257 7.75 12.79 -7.40
N ALA A 258 8.65 12.10 -8.12
CA ALA A 258 8.44 10.71 -8.54
C ALA A 258 8.10 9.76 -7.39
N ALA A 259 8.63 9.98 -6.20
CA ALA A 259 8.34 9.18 -5.00
C ALA A 259 6.89 9.31 -4.51
N ILE A 260 6.16 10.37 -4.90
CA ILE A 260 4.80 10.67 -4.43
C ILE A 260 3.81 10.61 -5.57
N THR A 261 4.10 11.29 -6.69
CA THR A 261 3.19 11.37 -7.85
C THR A 261 3.41 10.24 -8.86
N GLY A 262 4.58 9.59 -8.82
CA GLY A 262 4.97 8.57 -9.80
C GLY A 262 5.48 9.14 -11.13
N GLU A 263 5.49 10.47 -11.31
CA GLU A 263 6.00 11.12 -12.52
C GLU A 263 7.53 11.14 -12.54
N ALA A 264 8.12 10.63 -13.61
CA ALA A 264 9.58 10.51 -13.72
C ALA A 264 10.31 11.82 -14.02
N LEU A 265 9.61 12.86 -14.45
CA LEU A 265 10.21 14.16 -14.82
C LEU A 265 10.03 15.16 -13.66
N PRO A 266 11.09 15.91 -13.28
CA PRO A 266 10.97 16.98 -12.30
C PRO A 266 9.98 18.05 -12.72
N VAL A 267 9.15 18.51 -11.80
CA VAL A 267 8.12 19.52 -12.02
C VAL A 267 8.71 20.91 -11.73
N TYR A 268 8.50 21.86 -12.63
CA TYR A 268 8.86 23.26 -12.39
C TYR A 268 7.87 23.89 -11.41
N THR A 269 8.38 24.31 -10.27
CA THR A 269 7.60 24.82 -9.13
C THR A 269 7.94 26.26 -8.85
N ARG A 270 6.94 27.12 -8.66
CA ARG A 270 7.05 28.57 -8.43
C ARG A 270 6.03 29.04 -7.37
N ASP A 271 6.02 30.33 -7.11
CA ASP A 271 5.11 30.96 -6.14
C ASP A 271 3.65 30.52 -6.31
N GLY A 272 3.02 30.14 -5.21
CA GLY A 272 1.64 29.68 -5.15
C GLY A 272 1.44 28.18 -5.48
N ALA A 273 2.47 27.47 -5.92
CA ALA A 273 2.37 26.03 -6.17
C ALA A 273 2.34 25.22 -4.88
N GLU A 274 1.63 24.08 -4.91
CA GLU A 274 1.66 23.11 -3.81
C GLU A 274 2.89 22.21 -3.92
N VAL A 275 3.50 21.88 -2.78
CA VAL A 275 4.63 20.97 -2.66
C VAL A 275 4.39 19.96 -1.55
N TYR A 276 5.00 18.79 -1.68
CA TYR A 276 4.77 17.66 -0.80
C TYR A 276 6.04 17.24 -0.08
N ALA A 277 5.91 16.89 1.19
CA ALA A 277 6.98 16.34 2.01
C ALA A 277 7.60 15.09 1.35
N GLY A 278 8.93 14.95 1.44
CA GLY A 278 9.66 13.81 0.87
C GLY A 278 10.06 13.97 -0.60
N THR A 279 9.57 14.99 -1.32
CA THR A 279 10.03 15.34 -2.69
C THR A 279 11.38 16.03 -2.65
N LEU A 280 12.17 15.91 -3.72
CA LEU A 280 13.55 16.38 -3.78
C LEU A 280 13.67 17.63 -4.66
N VAL A 281 14.22 18.70 -4.13
CA VAL A 281 14.61 19.87 -4.94
C VAL A 281 15.87 19.50 -5.73
N THR A 282 15.76 19.35 -7.04
CA THR A 282 16.87 18.97 -7.92
C THR A 282 17.68 20.18 -8.38
N SER A 283 17.05 21.35 -8.48
CA SER A 283 17.71 22.62 -8.80
C SER A 283 16.87 23.79 -8.30
N GLY A 284 17.50 24.85 -7.84
CA GLY A 284 16.84 26.04 -7.30
C GLY A 284 16.64 26.03 -5.79
N SER A 285 15.77 26.90 -5.27
CA SER A 285 15.41 26.96 -3.86
C SER A 285 13.99 27.46 -3.69
N LEU A 286 13.33 27.01 -2.63
CA LEU A 286 11.94 27.33 -2.32
C LEU A 286 11.80 27.80 -0.88
N THR A 287 10.91 28.76 -0.65
CA THR A 287 10.40 29.10 0.67
C THR A 287 8.96 28.61 0.75
N VAL A 288 8.68 27.67 1.64
CA VAL A 288 7.42 26.94 1.71
C VAL A 288 6.71 27.26 3.03
N ARG A 289 5.43 27.64 2.97
CA ARG A 289 4.56 27.70 4.15
C ARG A 289 3.98 26.33 4.43
N ALA A 290 4.29 25.75 5.59
CA ALA A 290 3.78 24.45 6.00
C ALA A 290 2.26 24.46 6.17
N THR A 291 1.57 23.58 5.48
CA THR A 291 0.14 23.29 5.66
C THR A 291 -0.06 22.03 6.52
N SER A 292 0.81 21.04 6.36
CA SER A 292 0.84 19.81 7.16
C SER A 292 2.27 19.43 7.50
N VAL A 293 2.48 18.85 8.68
CA VAL A 293 3.79 18.49 9.23
C VAL A 293 3.80 17.06 9.76
N GLY A 294 4.96 16.41 9.77
CA GLY A 294 5.17 15.09 10.38
C GLY A 294 4.21 14.01 9.85
N SER A 295 3.48 13.37 10.76
CA SER A 295 2.52 12.29 10.41
C SER A 295 1.30 12.76 9.60
N ASP A 296 1.03 14.05 9.57
CA ASP A 296 -0.14 14.61 8.87
C ASP A 296 0.21 15.02 7.43
N THR A 297 1.49 14.99 7.03
CA THR A 297 1.91 15.14 5.64
C THR A 297 1.41 13.97 4.79
N THR A 298 1.36 14.16 3.50
CA THR A 298 0.97 13.11 2.53
C THR A 298 1.82 11.85 2.70
N VAL A 299 3.14 12.01 2.78
CA VAL A 299 4.07 10.90 3.03
C VAL A 299 3.90 10.32 4.44
N GLY A 300 3.71 11.16 5.46
CA GLY A 300 3.47 10.72 6.84
C GLY A 300 2.21 9.84 6.95
N ARG A 301 1.14 10.19 6.23
CA ARG A 301 -0.07 9.35 6.12
C ARG A 301 0.19 8.03 5.40
N ILE A 302 0.99 8.04 4.32
CA ILE A 302 1.39 6.81 3.61
C ILE A 302 2.17 5.91 4.56
N ILE A 303 3.16 6.43 5.28
CA ILE A 303 3.96 5.67 6.26
C ILE A 303 3.06 5.04 7.33
N SER A 304 2.16 5.84 7.93
CA SER A 304 1.22 5.34 8.94
C SER A 304 0.32 4.22 8.40
N ARG A 305 -0.15 4.35 7.16
CA ARG A 305 -0.97 3.32 6.51
C ARG A 305 -0.18 2.05 6.19
N VAL A 306 1.08 2.17 5.78
CA VAL A 306 1.98 1.01 5.56
C VAL A 306 2.24 0.30 6.89
N GLU A 307 2.49 1.01 7.98
CA GLU A 307 2.65 0.43 9.32
C GLU A 307 1.36 -0.28 9.78
N GLU A 308 0.19 0.33 9.58
CA GLU A 308 -1.12 -0.29 9.85
C GLU A 308 -1.32 -1.56 9.01
N ALA A 309 -1.01 -1.50 7.72
CA ALA A 309 -1.13 -2.61 6.79
C ALA A 309 -0.25 -3.81 7.16
N GLN A 310 0.97 -3.55 7.61
CA GLN A 310 1.87 -4.61 8.07
C GLN A 310 1.38 -5.30 9.35
N ALA A 311 0.55 -4.64 10.14
CA ALA A 311 -0.05 -5.21 11.34
C ALA A 311 -1.30 -6.05 11.03
N ASP A 312 -1.90 -5.90 9.85
CA ASP A 312 -3.06 -6.68 9.43
C ASP A 312 -2.67 -8.11 9.01
N ARG A 313 -3.47 -9.09 9.46
CA ARG A 313 -3.14 -10.50 9.27
C ARG A 313 -3.88 -11.05 8.05
N ALA A 314 -3.14 -11.40 7.01
CA ALA A 314 -3.69 -12.11 5.85
C ALA A 314 -4.34 -13.46 6.23
N PRO A 315 -5.43 -13.87 5.56
CA PRO A 315 -6.08 -15.17 5.76
C PRO A 315 -5.12 -16.36 5.68
N ILE A 316 -4.11 -16.29 4.81
CA ILE A 316 -3.08 -17.32 4.68
C ILE A 316 -2.24 -17.50 5.97
N GLN A 317 -2.13 -16.48 6.84
CA GLN A 317 -1.49 -16.59 8.14
C GLN A 317 -2.29 -17.49 9.10
N THR A 318 -3.62 -17.54 8.97
CA THR A 318 -4.46 -18.43 9.77
C THR A 318 -4.19 -19.89 9.43
N VAL A 319 -3.76 -20.21 8.19
CA VAL A 319 -3.34 -21.55 7.78
C VAL A 319 -2.09 -21.98 8.55
N ALA A 320 -1.10 -21.09 8.68
CA ALA A 320 0.11 -21.36 9.48
C ALA A 320 -0.21 -21.63 10.94
N THR A 321 -1.06 -20.78 11.53
CA THR A 321 -1.48 -20.94 12.93
C THR A 321 -2.24 -22.26 13.12
N ARG A 322 -3.14 -22.61 12.20
CA ARG A 322 -3.90 -23.87 12.23
C ARG A 322 -2.99 -25.08 12.04
N PHE A 323 -2.00 -24.98 11.14
CA PHE A 323 -0.98 -26.01 10.97
C PHE A 323 -0.19 -26.22 12.27
N THR A 324 0.40 -25.15 12.84
CA THR A 324 1.16 -25.23 14.09
C THR A 324 0.35 -25.85 15.23
N ARG A 325 -0.91 -25.44 15.38
CA ARG A 325 -1.81 -25.96 16.42
C ARG A 325 -2.05 -27.46 16.32
N ARG A 326 -2.03 -28.05 15.12
CA ARG A 326 -2.16 -29.51 14.91
C ARG A 326 -0.83 -30.22 14.93
N PHE A 327 0.19 -29.59 14.36
CA PHE A 327 1.51 -30.20 14.16
C PHE A 327 2.26 -30.43 15.49
N VAL A 328 2.21 -29.49 16.44
CA VAL A 328 2.91 -29.58 17.72
C VAL A 328 2.44 -30.78 18.57
N PRO A 329 1.14 -31.00 18.82
CA PRO A 329 0.69 -32.20 19.55
C PRO A 329 1.03 -33.50 18.84
N VAL A 330 0.92 -33.57 17.51
CA VAL A 330 1.28 -34.76 16.73
C VAL A 330 2.78 -35.05 16.87
N SER A 331 3.63 -34.04 16.79
CA SER A 331 5.06 -34.19 16.96
C SER A 331 5.44 -34.69 18.37
N LEU A 332 4.76 -34.19 19.39
CA LEU A 332 4.95 -34.63 20.77
C LEU A 332 4.54 -36.12 20.94
N ALA A 333 3.43 -36.50 20.36
CA ALA A 333 2.95 -37.90 20.38
C ALA A 333 3.94 -38.83 19.62
N LEU A 334 4.44 -38.41 18.45
CA LEU A 334 5.44 -39.16 17.68
C LEU A 334 6.77 -39.31 18.44
N ALA A 335 7.26 -38.24 19.08
CA ALA A 335 8.47 -38.29 19.90
C ALA A 335 8.31 -39.24 21.11
N THR A 336 7.15 -39.17 21.77
CA THR A 336 6.79 -40.09 22.88
C THR A 336 6.72 -41.54 22.40
N GLY A 337 6.04 -41.79 21.26
CA GLY A 337 5.96 -43.12 20.64
C GLY A 337 7.32 -43.69 20.28
N THR A 338 8.18 -42.85 19.67
CA THR A 338 9.55 -43.24 19.36
C THR A 338 10.35 -43.59 20.62
N TYR A 339 10.21 -42.83 21.70
CA TYR A 339 10.86 -43.16 22.98
C TYR A 339 10.34 -44.49 23.55
N VAL A 340 9.05 -44.75 23.52
CA VAL A 340 8.46 -45.99 24.01
C VAL A 340 9.00 -47.22 23.26
N VAL A 341 9.08 -47.11 21.93
CA VAL A 341 9.57 -48.20 21.05
C VAL A 341 11.08 -48.40 21.14
N THR A 342 11.83 -47.29 21.04
CA THR A 342 13.31 -47.39 20.94
C THR A 342 14.01 -47.32 22.26
N ARG A 343 13.36 -46.86 23.34
CA ARG A 343 13.91 -46.54 24.66
C ARG A 343 15.11 -45.57 24.60
N ASP A 344 15.21 -44.80 23.48
CA ASP A 344 16.25 -43.82 23.25
C ASP A 344 15.70 -42.39 23.39
N ALA A 345 15.97 -41.78 24.54
CA ALA A 345 15.53 -40.42 24.84
C ALA A 345 16.21 -39.36 23.96
N ARG A 346 17.43 -39.66 23.43
CA ARG A 346 18.12 -38.74 22.50
C ARG A 346 17.36 -38.62 21.18
N ARG A 347 16.81 -39.72 20.63
CA ARG A 347 15.99 -39.69 19.41
C ARG A 347 14.73 -38.86 19.63
N ALA A 348 14.04 -39.13 20.74
CA ALA A 348 12.83 -38.36 21.07
C ALA A 348 13.11 -36.85 21.21
N MET A 349 14.17 -36.49 21.91
CA MET A 349 14.64 -35.11 22.06
C MET A 349 14.98 -34.47 20.71
N THR A 350 15.71 -35.18 19.83
CA THR A 350 16.07 -34.68 18.49
C THR A 350 14.83 -34.44 17.64
N MET A 351 13.83 -35.32 17.71
CA MET A 351 12.53 -35.13 17.05
C MET A 351 11.83 -33.86 17.52
N LEU A 352 11.80 -33.59 18.83
CA LEU A 352 11.17 -32.38 19.36
C LEU A 352 11.84 -31.09 18.86
N LEU A 353 13.17 -31.11 18.69
CA LEU A 353 13.93 -29.97 18.18
C LEU A 353 13.64 -29.69 16.69
N VAL A 354 13.58 -30.74 15.87
CA VAL A 354 13.27 -30.60 14.44
C VAL A 354 11.80 -30.22 14.22
N ALA A 355 10.90 -30.68 15.09
CA ALA A 355 9.46 -30.45 14.96
C ALA A 355 9.04 -28.98 15.21
N CYS A 356 9.97 -28.07 15.45
CA CYS A 356 9.62 -26.65 15.61
C CYS A 356 9.09 -26.06 14.27
N PRO A 357 7.88 -25.50 14.23
CA PRO A 357 7.29 -24.93 13.03
C PRO A 357 7.72 -23.46 12.75
N CYS A 358 8.84 -22.99 13.33
CA CYS A 358 9.26 -21.58 13.29
C CYS A 358 9.41 -21.04 11.86
N ALA A 359 10.00 -21.83 10.96
CA ALA A 359 10.15 -21.47 9.56
C ALA A 359 8.80 -21.26 8.85
N ALA A 360 7.81 -22.11 9.14
CA ALA A 360 6.46 -21.97 8.62
C ALA A 360 5.75 -20.72 9.18
N GLY A 361 5.97 -20.39 10.46
CA GLY A 361 5.44 -19.19 11.10
C GLY A 361 5.96 -17.89 10.47
N LEU A 362 7.17 -17.91 9.89
CA LEU A 362 7.78 -16.75 9.22
C LEU A 362 7.43 -16.64 7.73
N ALA A 363 6.99 -17.73 7.11
CA ALA A 363 6.78 -17.83 5.67
C ALA A 363 5.90 -16.71 5.10
N THR A 364 4.78 -16.43 5.77
CA THR A 364 3.80 -15.42 5.30
C THR A 364 4.16 -14.00 5.74
N PRO A 365 4.46 -13.70 7.02
CA PRO A 365 4.70 -12.32 7.44
C PRO A 365 5.88 -11.68 6.71
N THR A 366 6.97 -12.42 6.50
CA THR A 366 8.15 -11.89 5.82
C THR A 366 7.89 -11.60 4.34
N ALA A 367 7.17 -12.49 3.64
CA ALA A 367 6.84 -12.30 2.24
C ALA A 367 5.87 -11.14 2.04
N ILE A 368 4.82 -11.05 2.87
CA ILE A 368 3.84 -9.97 2.80
C ILE A 368 4.48 -8.62 3.11
N SER A 369 5.28 -8.51 4.18
CA SER A 369 5.96 -7.25 4.50
C SER A 369 6.92 -6.81 3.38
N ALA A 370 7.64 -7.77 2.77
CA ALA A 370 8.53 -7.48 1.64
C ALA A 370 7.74 -6.99 0.41
N ALA A 371 6.58 -7.60 0.12
CA ALA A 371 5.74 -7.21 -1.01
C ALA A 371 5.04 -5.86 -0.81
N ILE A 372 4.50 -5.57 0.39
CA ILE A 372 3.91 -4.26 0.72
C ILE A 372 4.96 -3.17 0.59
N GLY A 373 6.18 -3.40 1.12
CA GLY A 373 7.28 -2.45 0.96
C GLY A 373 7.75 -2.28 -0.49
N ASN A 374 7.68 -3.34 -1.31
CA ASN A 374 7.94 -3.24 -2.74
C ASN A 374 6.87 -2.42 -3.45
N GLY A 375 5.58 -2.70 -3.19
CA GLY A 375 4.45 -1.94 -3.74
C GLY A 375 4.57 -0.44 -3.44
N ALA A 376 4.85 -0.10 -2.17
CA ALA A 376 4.99 1.30 -1.75
C ALA A 376 6.11 2.03 -2.51
N ARG A 377 7.25 1.36 -2.79
CA ARG A 377 8.34 1.92 -3.61
C ARG A 377 7.95 2.22 -5.06
N HIS A 378 6.99 1.50 -5.60
CA HIS A 378 6.49 1.66 -6.96
C HIS A 378 5.17 2.45 -6.99
N GLY A 379 4.88 3.24 -5.93
CA GLY A 379 3.69 4.06 -5.88
C GLY A 379 2.38 3.30 -5.65
N THR A 380 2.43 2.04 -5.20
CA THR A 380 1.24 1.25 -4.87
C THR A 380 1.10 1.08 -3.36
N LEU A 381 0.14 1.78 -2.76
CA LEU A 381 -0.17 1.67 -1.34
C LEU A 381 -1.15 0.53 -1.08
N ILE A 382 -0.69 -0.58 -0.51
CA ILE A 382 -1.50 -1.75 -0.14
C ILE A 382 -1.81 -1.67 1.34
N LYS A 383 -3.08 -1.56 1.71
CA LYS A 383 -3.51 -1.30 3.09
C LYS A 383 -3.59 -2.53 3.99
N GLY A 384 -3.14 -3.68 3.54
CA GLY A 384 -3.09 -4.88 4.38
C GLY A 384 -2.66 -6.14 3.67
N GLY A 385 -2.20 -7.12 4.47
CA GLY A 385 -1.88 -8.43 3.96
C GLY A 385 -3.10 -9.16 3.39
N THR A 386 -4.28 -8.89 3.93
CA THR A 386 -5.57 -9.40 3.43
C THR A 386 -5.83 -8.92 2.01
N HIS A 387 -5.64 -7.62 1.75
CA HIS A 387 -5.88 -7.00 0.45
C HIS A 387 -4.82 -7.45 -0.58
N LEU A 388 -3.54 -7.59 -0.15
CA LEU A 388 -2.50 -8.18 -1.00
C LEU A 388 -2.85 -9.62 -1.39
N GLU A 389 -3.33 -10.45 -0.46
CA GLU A 389 -3.77 -11.81 -0.75
C GLU A 389 -5.00 -11.82 -1.66
N GLY A 390 -5.96 -10.93 -1.41
CA GLY A 390 -7.18 -10.75 -2.20
C GLY A 390 -6.89 -10.48 -3.67
N VAL A 391 -6.09 -9.43 -3.96
CA VAL A 391 -5.78 -9.04 -5.34
C VAL A 391 -5.03 -10.13 -6.11
N GLY A 392 -4.24 -10.98 -5.44
CA GLY A 392 -3.58 -12.11 -6.07
C GLY A 392 -4.53 -13.26 -6.47
N ARG A 393 -5.73 -13.28 -5.89
CA ARG A 393 -6.78 -14.27 -6.16
C ARG A 393 -7.87 -13.75 -7.08
N VAL A 394 -7.79 -12.51 -7.51
CA VAL A 394 -8.78 -11.87 -8.39
C VAL A 394 -8.99 -12.69 -9.64
N THR A 395 -10.27 -12.96 -9.96
CA THR A 395 -10.74 -13.66 -11.15
C THR A 395 -11.59 -12.78 -12.05
N ALA A 396 -12.18 -11.70 -11.50
CA ALA A 396 -12.91 -10.68 -12.23
C ALA A 396 -12.41 -9.28 -11.90
N VAL A 397 -12.21 -8.43 -12.91
CA VAL A 397 -11.83 -7.02 -12.74
C VAL A 397 -12.90 -6.16 -13.40
N VAL A 398 -13.47 -5.26 -12.60
CA VAL A 398 -14.45 -4.26 -13.04
C VAL A 398 -13.75 -2.92 -13.12
N PHE A 399 -13.72 -2.32 -14.30
CA PHE A 399 -13.17 -0.99 -14.51
C PHE A 399 -14.29 0.03 -14.61
N ASP A 400 -14.24 1.10 -13.80
CA ASP A 400 -14.95 2.31 -14.16
C ASP A 400 -14.32 2.93 -15.41
N LYS A 401 -15.13 3.63 -16.23
CA LYS A 401 -14.63 4.27 -17.45
C LYS A 401 -13.90 5.57 -17.11
N THR A 402 -14.64 6.50 -16.52
CA THR A 402 -14.23 7.91 -16.41
C THR A 402 -13.16 8.11 -15.33
N GLY A 403 -12.05 8.76 -15.70
CA GLY A 403 -10.92 8.96 -14.75
C GLY A 403 -10.09 7.70 -14.49
N THR A 404 -10.52 6.53 -14.96
CA THR A 404 -9.84 5.24 -14.80
C THR A 404 -9.25 4.74 -16.10
N LEU A 405 -10.06 4.24 -17.04
CA LEU A 405 -9.60 3.85 -18.37
C LEU A 405 -9.37 5.07 -19.28
N THR A 406 -9.98 6.19 -18.93
CA THR A 406 -9.83 7.50 -19.59
C THR A 406 -9.12 8.46 -18.65
N PHE A 407 -8.79 9.66 -19.15
CA PHE A 407 -8.12 10.69 -18.34
C PHE A 407 -9.05 11.42 -17.35
N GLY A 408 -10.38 11.25 -17.49
CA GLY A 408 -11.38 11.95 -16.67
C GLY A 408 -11.50 13.44 -16.96
N ARG A 409 -10.90 13.89 -18.05
CA ARG A 409 -10.96 15.27 -18.53
C ARG A 409 -11.17 15.27 -20.04
N PRO A 410 -12.04 16.18 -20.56
CA PRO A 410 -12.23 16.31 -21.99
C PRO A 410 -10.94 16.73 -22.67
N LEU A 411 -10.68 16.15 -23.83
CA LEU A 411 -9.57 16.55 -24.73
C LEU A 411 -10.14 16.77 -26.12
N VAL A 412 -9.59 17.73 -26.87
CA VAL A 412 -9.91 17.91 -28.29
C VAL A 412 -9.25 16.77 -29.05
N THR A 413 -10.08 15.88 -29.58
CA THR A 413 -9.66 14.66 -30.31
C THR A 413 -9.70 14.84 -31.80
N SER A 414 -10.61 15.66 -32.32
CA SER A 414 -10.83 15.91 -33.76
C SER A 414 -11.02 17.39 -34.01
N VAL A 415 -10.46 17.87 -35.13
CA VAL A 415 -10.68 19.24 -35.64
C VAL A 415 -10.91 19.13 -37.15
N VAL A 416 -12.05 19.62 -37.62
CA VAL A 416 -12.46 19.56 -39.03
C VAL A 416 -12.73 20.98 -39.52
N ALA A 417 -12.09 21.39 -40.60
CA ALA A 417 -12.34 22.64 -41.27
C ALA A 417 -13.21 22.43 -42.52
N PHE A 418 -14.26 23.23 -42.69
CA PHE A 418 -15.22 23.11 -43.80
C PHE A 418 -15.06 24.22 -44.88
N HIS A 419 -14.25 25.22 -44.61
CA HIS A 419 -14.10 26.36 -45.50
C HIS A 419 -12.64 26.48 -45.99
N GLU A 420 -12.44 26.69 -47.29
CA GLU A 420 -11.10 26.72 -47.93
C GLU A 420 -10.12 27.75 -47.32
N ASN A 421 -10.66 28.82 -46.74
CA ASN A 421 -9.85 29.89 -46.15
C ASN A 421 -9.41 29.63 -44.70
N TYR A 422 -9.83 28.52 -44.08
CA TYR A 422 -9.52 28.19 -42.71
C TYR A 422 -8.83 26.81 -42.64
N THR A 423 -7.74 26.77 -41.91
CA THR A 423 -7.10 25.50 -41.55
C THR A 423 -7.66 24.94 -40.28
N ALA A 424 -7.32 23.69 -39.93
CA ALA A 424 -7.69 23.09 -38.64
C ALA A 424 -7.12 23.92 -37.46
N ASP A 425 -5.93 24.50 -37.63
CA ASP A 425 -5.31 25.35 -36.63
C ASP A 425 -6.06 26.68 -36.46
N ASP A 426 -6.61 27.25 -37.55
CA ASP A 426 -7.44 28.44 -37.46
C ASP A 426 -8.77 28.14 -36.75
N VAL A 427 -9.39 27.00 -37.04
CA VAL A 427 -10.62 26.57 -36.39
C VAL A 427 -10.39 26.39 -34.87
N LEU A 428 -9.28 25.74 -34.48
CA LEU A 428 -8.94 25.53 -33.08
C LEU A 428 -8.63 26.86 -32.38
N SER A 429 -7.86 27.74 -33.03
CA SER A 429 -7.47 29.06 -32.52
C SER A 429 -8.68 29.98 -32.30
N LEU A 430 -9.61 30.03 -33.27
CA LEU A 430 -10.82 30.81 -33.18
C LEU A 430 -11.80 30.23 -32.13
N ALA A 431 -11.93 28.89 -32.03
CA ALA A 431 -12.72 28.27 -31.00
C ALA A 431 -12.17 28.61 -29.60
N ALA A 432 -10.86 28.56 -29.42
CA ALA A 432 -10.22 28.95 -28.16
C ALA A 432 -10.47 30.43 -27.82
N SER A 433 -10.47 31.32 -28.82
CA SER A 433 -10.83 32.73 -28.63
C SER A 433 -12.24 32.86 -28.03
N GLY A 434 -13.24 32.18 -28.59
CA GLY A 434 -14.60 32.22 -28.09
C GLY A 434 -14.78 31.63 -26.69
N GLU A 435 -13.95 30.71 -26.31
CA GLU A 435 -14.04 29.96 -25.03
C GLU A 435 -13.04 30.44 -23.96
N LEU A 436 -12.21 31.46 -24.25
CA LEU A 436 -11.10 31.90 -23.40
C LEU A 436 -11.50 32.25 -21.96
N HIS A 437 -12.69 32.75 -21.76
CA HIS A 437 -13.22 33.15 -20.45
C HIS A 437 -14.22 32.17 -19.84
N ALA A 438 -14.54 31.08 -20.54
CA ALA A 438 -15.44 30.08 -20.06
C ALA A 438 -14.75 29.10 -19.10
N ARG A 439 -15.41 28.80 -17.98
CA ARG A 439 -14.88 27.87 -16.95
C ARG A 439 -15.37 26.42 -17.14
N HIS A 440 -16.04 26.13 -18.23
CA HIS A 440 -16.56 24.80 -18.53
C HIS A 440 -15.41 23.85 -18.96
N PRO A 441 -15.39 22.57 -18.56
CA PRO A 441 -14.31 21.63 -18.91
C PRO A 441 -14.04 21.50 -20.43
N LEU A 442 -15.08 21.59 -21.27
CA LEU A 442 -14.92 21.57 -22.74
C LEU A 442 -14.16 22.80 -23.25
N ALA A 443 -14.42 23.98 -22.67
CA ALA A 443 -13.74 25.21 -23.01
C ALA A 443 -12.25 25.14 -22.64
N GLN A 444 -11.95 24.63 -21.44
CA GLN A 444 -10.58 24.41 -20.98
C GLN A 444 -9.82 23.45 -21.92
N ALA A 445 -10.50 22.37 -22.37
CA ALA A 445 -9.90 21.42 -23.32
C ALA A 445 -9.47 22.11 -24.63
N ILE A 446 -10.30 23.00 -25.16
CA ILE A 446 -10.00 23.74 -26.41
C ILE A 446 -8.83 24.69 -26.18
N VAL A 447 -8.87 25.49 -25.11
CA VAL A 447 -7.80 26.46 -24.79
C VAL A 447 -6.47 25.74 -24.56
N THR A 448 -6.47 24.70 -23.72
CA THR A 448 -5.26 23.91 -23.43
C THR A 448 -4.68 23.31 -24.70
N ARG A 449 -5.52 22.74 -25.59
CA ARG A 449 -5.05 22.16 -26.85
C ARG A 449 -4.40 23.19 -27.76
N THR A 450 -4.95 24.41 -27.80
CA THR A 450 -4.43 25.52 -28.57
C THR A 450 -3.07 26.00 -28.06
N GLU A 451 -2.94 26.07 -26.72
CA GLU A 451 -1.66 26.42 -26.05
C GLU A 451 -0.60 25.33 -26.25
N GLU A 452 -0.93 24.06 -26.17
CA GLU A 452 -0.03 22.93 -26.44
C GLU A 452 0.53 22.93 -27.86
N GLN A 453 -0.27 23.38 -28.82
CA GLN A 453 0.15 23.56 -30.21
C GLN A 453 0.85 24.88 -30.48
N HIS A 454 1.04 25.73 -29.46
CA HIS A 454 1.65 27.05 -29.57
C HIS A 454 0.95 27.97 -30.59
N LEU A 455 -0.35 27.82 -30.76
CA LEU A 455 -1.16 28.65 -31.64
C LEU A 455 -1.52 29.98 -30.95
N ASN A 456 -1.63 31.02 -31.74
CA ASN A 456 -2.06 32.33 -31.24
C ASN A 456 -3.57 32.37 -31.02
N ILE A 457 -4.01 32.74 -29.82
CA ILE A 457 -5.44 32.89 -29.51
C ILE A 457 -5.84 34.37 -29.73
N PRO A 458 -6.66 34.67 -30.71
CA PRO A 458 -7.12 36.06 -30.95
C PRO A 458 -7.96 36.56 -29.76
N ILE A 459 -7.80 37.82 -29.38
CA ILE A 459 -8.54 38.42 -28.28
C ILE A 459 -9.85 38.99 -28.84
N HIS A 460 -10.99 38.48 -28.35
CA HIS A 460 -12.31 38.97 -28.70
C HIS A 460 -12.70 40.24 -27.90
N GLN A 461 -13.59 41.06 -28.44
CA GLN A 461 -14.00 42.32 -27.82
C GLN A 461 -15.16 42.15 -26.84
N ALA A 462 -16.10 41.23 -27.13
CA ALA A 462 -17.24 40.92 -26.29
C ALA A 462 -17.55 39.44 -26.38
N CYS A 463 -18.06 38.87 -25.27
CA CYS A 463 -18.55 37.49 -25.26
C CYS A 463 -19.80 37.36 -24.41
N GLU A 464 -20.72 36.50 -24.83
CA GLU A 464 -21.98 36.18 -24.16
C GLU A 464 -22.16 34.66 -24.09
N VAL A 465 -22.51 34.15 -22.89
CA VAL A 465 -22.84 32.73 -22.70
C VAL A 465 -24.28 32.50 -23.14
N VAL A 466 -24.48 31.59 -24.09
CA VAL A 466 -25.82 31.10 -24.45
C VAL A 466 -26.05 29.82 -23.67
N LEU A 467 -26.81 29.91 -22.58
CA LEU A 467 -27.02 28.82 -21.61
C LEU A 467 -27.42 27.51 -22.28
N GLY A 468 -26.59 26.46 -22.00
CA GLY A 468 -26.79 25.10 -22.48
C GLY A 468 -26.49 24.91 -23.98
N MET A 469 -25.96 25.92 -24.69
CA MET A 469 -25.71 25.84 -26.13
C MET A 469 -24.26 26.18 -26.52
N GLY A 470 -23.58 27.10 -25.81
CA GLY A 470 -22.24 27.55 -26.12
C GLY A 470 -22.01 29.05 -25.91
N MET A 471 -21.08 29.61 -26.66
CA MET A 471 -20.64 31.00 -26.57
C MET A 471 -20.91 31.80 -27.87
N ARG A 472 -21.24 33.06 -27.70
CA ARG A 472 -21.22 34.02 -28.77
C ARG A 472 -20.19 35.09 -28.46
N ALA A 473 -19.24 35.31 -29.37
CA ALA A 473 -18.22 36.33 -29.21
C ALA A 473 -18.21 37.29 -30.41
N GLU A 474 -17.59 38.44 -30.24
CA GLU A 474 -17.35 39.43 -31.31
C GLU A 474 -15.83 39.56 -31.49
N LEU A 475 -15.34 39.26 -32.70
CA LEU A 475 -13.94 39.31 -33.06
C LEU A 475 -13.78 40.21 -34.29
N ASP A 476 -13.07 41.30 -34.14
CA ASP A 476 -12.80 42.28 -35.21
C ASP A 476 -14.06 42.80 -35.95
N GLY A 477 -15.17 42.96 -35.20
CA GLY A 477 -16.46 43.38 -35.71
C GLY A 477 -17.26 42.30 -36.42
N THR A 478 -16.80 41.04 -36.40
CA THR A 478 -17.47 39.87 -36.95
C THR A 478 -17.99 38.98 -35.83
N ARG A 479 -19.07 38.23 -36.10
CA ARG A 479 -19.72 37.34 -35.11
C ARG A 479 -19.06 35.96 -35.11
N LEU A 480 -18.61 35.51 -33.92
CA LEU A 480 -18.11 34.17 -33.69
C LEU A 480 -19.10 33.39 -32.82
N LEU A 481 -19.49 32.18 -33.26
CA LEU A 481 -20.36 31.28 -32.50
C LEU A 481 -19.59 29.97 -32.27
N VAL A 482 -19.43 29.60 -30.99
CA VAL A 482 -18.79 28.35 -30.56
C VAL A 482 -19.77 27.55 -29.72
N GLY A 483 -20.12 26.33 -30.13
CA GLY A 483 -21.07 25.54 -29.35
C GLY A 483 -21.77 24.42 -30.10
N SER A 484 -22.87 23.95 -29.52
CA SER A 484 -23.64 22.84 -30.06
C SER A 484 -24.31 23.17 -31.42
N PRO A 485 -24.66 22.15 -32.21
CA PRO A 485 -25.47 22.34 -33.41
C PRO A 485 -26.79 23.13 -33.16
N ALA A 486 -27.33 23.05 -31.96
CA ALA A 486 -28.53 23.80 -31.55
C ALA A 486 -28.27 25.30 -31.48
N LEU A 487 -27.03 25.73 -31.09
CA LEU A 487 -26.66 27.16 -31.09
C LEU A 487 -26.71 27.74 -32.48
N LEU A 488 -26.17 27.04 -33.47
CA LEU A 488 -26.11 27.48 -34.84
C LEU A 488 -27.55 27.62 -35.41
N ARG A 489 -28.39 26.61 -35.22
CA ARG A 489 -29.80 26.64 -35.64
C ARG A 489 -30.59 27.82 -35.03
N ARG A 490 -30.33 28.12 -33.74
CA ARG A 490 -30.95 29.29 -33.08
C ARG A 490 -30.57 30.61 -33.73
N HIS A 491 -29.40 30.67 -34.35
CA HIS A 491 -28.90 31.84 -35.09
C HIS A 491 -29.17 31.78 -36.59
N GLY A 492 -29.99 30.82 -37.04
CA GLY A 492 -30.42 30.72 -38.45
C GLY A 492 -29.42 30.00 -39.35
N LEU A 493 -28.41 29.35 -38.78
CA LEU A 493 -27.40 28.61 -39.50
C LEU A 493 -27.72 27.10 -39.46
N GLU A 494 -28.01 26.52 -40.62
CA GLU A 494 -28.22 25.08 -40.74
C GLU A 494 -26.93 24.40 -41.12
N LEU A 495 -26.76 23.16 -40.62
CA LEU A 495 -25.61 22.34 -40.97
C LEU A 495 -25.75 21.88 -42.44
N THR A 496 -24.67 21.99 -43.18
CA THR A 496 -24.60 21.41 -44.53
C THR A 496 -24.69 19.88 -44.45
N PRO A 497 -25.10 19.18 -45.53
CA PRO A 497 -25.13 17.70 -45.54
C PRO A 497 -23.80 17.06 -45.09
N VAL A 498 -22.68 17.63 -45.54
CA VAL A 498 -21.34 17.21 -45.13
C VAL A 498 -21.10 17.40 -43.64
N ALA A 499 -21.50 18.53 -43.08
CA ALA A 499 -21.36 18.80 -41.66
C ALA A 499 -22.27 17.90 -40.81
N GLN A 500 -23.46 17.51 -41.34
CA GLN A 500 -24.30 16.53 -40.68
C GLN A 500 -23.67 15.14 -40.63
N GLU A 501 -23.07 14.69 -41.73
CA GLU A 501 -22.37 13.42 -41.82
C GLU A 501 -21.18 13.39 -40.81
N TRP A 502 -20.39 14.45 -40.75
CA TRP A 502 -19.31 14.59 -39.74
C TRP A 502 -19.84 14.61 -38.32
N THR A 503 -20.98 15.26 -38.07
CA THR A 503 -21.61 15.26 -36.75
C THR A 503 -21.99 13.86 -36.30
N GLU A 504 -22.58 13.04 -37.23
CA GLU A 504 -22.90 11.64 -36.94
C GLU A 504 -21.65 10.79 -36.77
N GLN A 505 -20.64 10.98 -37.60
CA GLN A 505 -19.37 10.25 -37.48
C GLN A 505 -18.69 10.51 -36.15
N LEU A 506 -18.52 11.76 -35.72
CA LEU A 506 -17.91 12.12 -34.45
C LEU A 506 -18.71 11.58 -33.26
N ARG A 507 -20.05 11.67 -33.32
CA ARG A 507 -20.91 11.08 -32.29
C ARG A 507 -20.79 9.57 -32.19
N ASN A 508 -20.71 8.88 -33.32
CA ASN A 508 -20.51 7.43 -33.35
C ASN A 508 -19.12 7.02 -32.77
N GLN A 509 -18.15 7.96 -32.80
CA GLN A 509 -16.85 7.80 -32.14
C GLN A 509 -16.88 8.18 -30.64
N GLY A 510 -18.05 8.54 -30.11
CA GLY A 510 -18.21 8.95 -28.70
C GLY A 510 -17.77 10.39 -28.40
N GLU A 511 -17.61 11.22 -29.42
CA GLU A 511 -17.17 12.60 -29.24
C GLU A 511 -18.35 13.58 -29.09
N THR A 512 -18.15 14.58 -28.21
CA THR A 512 -19.04 15.75 -28.13
C THR A 512 -18.69 16.71 -29.22
N VAL A 513 -19.66 17.02 -30.10
CA VAL A 513 -19.46 17.90 -31.25
C VAL A 513 -19.67 19.36 -30.86
N ILE A 514 -18.63 20.18 -31.11
CA ILE A 514 -18.64 21.64 -30.97
C ILE A 514 -18.48 22.24 -32.36
N CYS A 515 -19.49 23.01 -32.78
CA CYS A 515 -19.48 23.69 -34.06
C CYS A 515 -18.92 25.11 -33.90
N LEU A 516 -18.16 25.55 -34.90
CA LEU A 516 -17.63 26.90 -35.00
C LEU A 516 -18.19 27.60 -36.23
N ALA A 517 -18.85 28.71 -36.03
CA ALA A 517 -19.29 29.56 -37.11
C ALA A 517 -18.68 30.95 -36.94
N HIS A 518 -18.21 31.53 -38.07
CA HIS A 518 -17.65 32.86 -38.15
C HIS A 518 -18.35 33.61 -39.29
N ASP A 519 -18.85 34.81 -39.00
CA ASP A 519 -19.52 35.67 -39.94
C ASP A 519 -20.65 35.00 -40.73
N ASP A 520 -21.55 34.30 -40.00
CA ASP A 520 -22.71 33.56 -40.53
C ASP A 520 -22.37 32.32 -41.39
N ALA A 521 -21.13 31.87 -41.42
CA ALA A 521 -20.71 30.66 -42.10
C ALA A 521 -20.16 29.63 -41.11
N LEU A 522 -20.57 28.36 -41.27
CA LEU A 522 -19.94 27.25 -40.55
C LEU A 522 -18.52 27.06 -41.09
N ILE A 523 -17.50 27.32 -40.29
CA ILE A 523 -16.10 27.23 -40.70
C ILE A 523 -15.46 25.90 -40.25
N GLY A 524 -15.95 25.28 -39.17
CA GLY A 524 -15.38 24.04 -38.70
C GLY A 524 -16.16 23.39 -37.56
N MET A 525 -15.67 22.25 -37.15
CA MET A 525 -16.16 21.47 -35.99
C MET A 525 -14.97 20.91 -35.19
N LEU A 526 -15.20 20.80 -33.87
CA LEU A 526 -14.30 20.11 -32.98
C LEU A 526 -15.02 18.92 -32.36
N GLY A 527 -14.34 17.81 -32.29
CA GLY A 527 -14.73 16.66 -31.49
C GLY A 527 -13.97 16.69 -30.16
N VAL A 528 -14.72 16.56 -29.06
CA VAL A 528 -14.16 16.54 -27.72
C VAL A 528 -14.64 15.29 -27.01
N SER A 529 -13.69 14.49 -26.53
CA SER A 529 -14.02 13.29 -25.76
C SER A 529 -13.07 13.11 -24.58
N ASP A 530 -13.47 12.27 -23.64
CA ASP A 530 -12.57 11.82 -22.59
C ASP A 530 -11.69 10.69 -23.18
N ALA A 531 -10.47 11.03 -23.54
CA ALA A 531 -9.57 10.15 -24.28
C ALA A 531 -9.19 8.92 -23.46
N VAL A 532 -9.19 7.77 -24.12
CA VAL A 532 -8.74 6.49 -23.55
C VAL A 532 -7.23 6.53 -23.36
N ARG A 533 -6.77 6.08 -22.20
CA ARG A 533 -5.33 6.02 -21.89
C ARG A 533 -4.61 5.05 -22.84
N ALA A 534 -3.46 5.45 -23.34
CA ALA A 534 -2.65 4.63 -24.25
C ALA A 534 -2.29 3.25 -23.65
N ALA A 535 -2.14 3.18 -22.33
CA ALA A 535 -1.81 1.96 -21.62
C ALA A 535 -3.01 1.01 -21.41
N ALA A 536 -4.26 1.46 -21.59
CA ALA A 536 -5.44 0.70 -21.18
C ALA A 536 -5.55 -0.68 -21.89
N GLY A 537 -5.39 -0.73 -23.20
CA GLY A 537 -5.43 -1.99 -23.95
C GLY A 537 -4.33 -2.98 -23.52
N THR A 538 -3.12 -2.47 -23.26
CA THR A 538 -2.00 -3.28 -22.80
C THR A 538 -2.22 -3.83 -21.39
N VAL A 539 -2.84 -3.04 -20.51
CA VAL A 539 -3.20 -3.46 -19.13
C VAL A 539 -4.27 -4.54 -19.17
N VAL A 540 -5.32 -4.39 -20.00
CA VAL A 540 -6.36 -5.40 -20.20
C VAL A 540 -5.75 -6.73 -20.65
N GLN A 541 -4.86 -6.70 -21.64
CA GLN A 541 -4.19 -7.90 -22.11
C GLN A 541 -3.30 -8.54 -21.03
N GLN A 542 -2.52 -7.73 -20.30
CA GLN A 542 -1.67 -8.25 -19.23
C GLN A 542 -2.48 -8.88 -18.09
N LEU A 543 -3.64 -8.33 -17.73
CA LEU A 543 -4.54 -8.95 -16.76
C LEU A 543 -5.07 -10.30 -17.22
N ARG A 544 -5.37 -10.46 -18.52
CA ARG A 544 -5.73 -11.77 -19.11
C ARG A 544 -4.57 -12.77 -19.04
N ASP A 545 -3.37 -12.32 -19.40
CA ASP A 545 -2.16 -13.15 -19.32
C ASP A 545 -1.85 -13.57 -17.87
N LEU A 546 -2.15 -12.72 -16.92
CA LEU A 546 -2.11 -13.05 -15.51
C LEU A 546 -3.25 -14.00 -15.08
N GLY A 547 -4.21 -14.35 -15.95
CA GLY A 547 -5.28 -15.30 -15.68
C GLY A 547 -6.50 -14.70 -14.99
N VAL A 548 -6.78 -13.41 -15.20
CA VAL A 548 -8.09 -12.82 -14.91
C VAL A 548 -9.08 -13.33 -15.94
N GLN A 549 -10.21 -13.87 -15.47
CA GLN A 549 -11.19 -14.58 -16.35
C GLN A 549 -12.20 -13.63 -16.97
N ARG A 550 -12.63 -12.61 -16.20
CA ARG A 550 -13.60 -11.60 -16.62
C ARG A 550 -13.02 -10.21 -16.45
N ILE A 551 -13.13 -9.41 -17.49
CA ILE A 551 -12.78 -7.98 -17.47
C ILE A 551 -14.01 -7.23 -17.97
N ILE A 552 -14.52 -6.33 -17.16
CA ILE A 552 -15.83 -5.71 -17.33
C ILE A 552 -15.64 -4.19 -17.35
N LEU A 553 -16.25 -3.54 -18.35
CA LEU A 553 -16.37 -2.09 -18.40
C LEU A 553 -17.69 -1.66 -17.78
N LEU A 554 -17.65 -0.78 -16.81
CA LEU A 554 -18.79 -0.26 -16.09
C LEU A 554 -18.82 1.27 -16.21
N THR A 555 -19.93 1.84 -16.71
CA THR A 555 -20.02 3.29 -16.93
C THR A 555 -21.46 3.80 -16.84
N GLY A 556 -21.61 5.07 -16.43
CA GLY A 556 -22.89 5.80 -16.52
C GLY A 556 -23.24 6.32 -17.91
N ASP A 557 -22.32 6.20 -18.88
CA ASP A 557 -22.50 6.72 -20.23
C ASP A 557 -23.53 5.92 -21.07
N ALA A 558 -23.85 6.48 -22.24
CA ALA A 558 -24.69 5.82 -23.23
C ALA A 558 -24.05 4.54 -23.77
N PRO A 559 -24.85 3.54 -24.16
CA PRO A 559 -24.35 2.24 -24.64
C PRO A 559 -23.39 2.36 -25.83
N GLU A 560 -23.65 3.28 -26.75
CA GLU A 560 -22.84 3.47 -27.97
C GLU A 560 -21.41 3.91 -27.61
N THR A 561 -21.30 4.89 -26.70
CA THR A 561 -20.00 5.39 -26.21
C THR A 561 -19.26 4.33 -25.41
N ALA A 562 -19.97 3.58 -24.57
CA ALA A 562 -19.40 2.50 -23.77
C ALA A 562 -18.88 1.37 -24.67
N GLN A 563 -19.65 1.00 -25.70
CA GLN A 563 -19.27 -0.06 -26.63
C GLN A 563 -18.05 0.34 -27.47
N ALA A 564 -17.97 1.58 -27.94
CA ALA A 564 -16.81 2.07 -28.68
C ALA A 564 -15.50 1.96 -27.88
N VAL A 565 -15.53 2.29 -26.58
CA VAL A 565 -14.37 2.14 -25.69
C VAL A 565 -14.05 0.67 -25.45
N ALA A 566 -15.05 -0.18 -25.26
CA ALA A 566 -14.87 -1.59 -25.03
C ALA A 566 -14.27 -2.30 -26.24
N ASP A 567 -14.74 -2.01 -27.45
CA ASP A 567 -14.23 -2.54 -28.70
C ASP A 567 -12.76 -2.13 -28.92
N ALA A 568 -12.43 -0.86 -28.60
CA ALA A 568 -11.06 -0.36 -28.70
C ALA A 568 -10.09 -1.03 -27.71
N LEU A 569 -10.60 -1.53 -26.58
CA LEU A 569 -9.83 -2.20 -25.53
C LEU A 569 -9.97 -3.73 -25.55
N ASP A 570 -10.73 -4.28 -26.50
CA ASP A 570 -11.06 -5.71 -26.59
C ASP A 570 -11.75 -6.23 -25.32
N ILE A 571 -12.61 -5.41 -24.67
CA ILE A 571 -13.40 -5.82 -23.50
C ILE A 571 -14.76 -6.33 -23.97
N ALA A 572 -15.06 -7.61 -23.71
CA ALA A 572 -16.27 -8.27 -24.21
C ALA A 572 -17.53 -7.94 -23.40
N GLU A 573 -17.39 -7.50 -22.15
CA GLU A 573 -18.49 -7.30 -21.23
C GLU A 573 -18.62 -5.81 -20.84
N VAL A 574 -19.79 -5.22 -21.15
CA VAL A 574 -20.05 -3.80 -20.97
C VAL A 574 -21.37 -3.59 -20.25
N HIS A 575 -21.34 -2.79 -19.19
CA HIS A 575 -22.55 -2.32 -18.47
C HIS A 575 -22.61 -0.79 -18.56
N ALA A 576 -23.45 -0.33 -19.49
CA ALA A 576 -23.72 1.09 -19.73
C ALA A 576 -24.91 1.59 -18.87
N HIS A 577 -25.12 2.91 -18.78
CA HIS A 577 -26.16 3.55 -17.98
C HIS A 577 -26.20 3.06 -16.52
N ALA A 578 -25.05 2.65 -15.97
CA ALA A 578 -24.99 2.10 -14.63
C ALA A 578 -25.09 3.20 -13.57
N LEU A 579 -26.26 3.28 -12.95
CA LEU A 579 -26.47 4.07 -11.72
C LEU A 579 -25.66 3.46 -10.56
N PRO A 580 -25.40 4.20 -9.46
CA PRO A 580 -24.64 3.70 -8.33
C PRO A 580 -25.13 2.35 -7.76
N GLU A 581 -26.46 2.17 -7.70
CA GLU A 581 -27.08 0.92 -7.23
C GLU A 581 -26.81 -0.26 -8.17
N ALA A 582 -26.82 -0.01 -9.49
CA ALA A 582 -26.52 -1.04 -10.49
C ALA A 582 -25.05 -1.47 -10.42
N LYS A 583 -24.13 -0.54 -10.10
CA LYS A 583 -22.72 -0.85 -9.87
C LYS A 583 -22.55 -1.81 -8.69
N LEU A 584 -23.27 -1.57 -7.59
CA LEU A 584 -23.24 -2.45 -6.43
C LEU A 584 -23.85 -3.82 -6.73
N GLN A 585 -24.94 -3.87 -7.49
CA GLN A 585 -25.60 -5.13 -7.83
C GLN A 585 -24.70 -6.01 -8.70
N LEU A 586 -24.05 -5.45 -9.72
CA LEU A 586 -23.09 -6.18 -10.55
C LEU A 586 -21.98 -6.84 -9.74
N ILE A 587 -21.40 -6.10 -8.77
CA ILE A 587 -20.34 -6.65 -7.91
C ILE A 587 -20.88 -7.82 -7.09
N ARG A 588 -22.10 -7.72 -6.53
CA ARG A 588 -22.73 -8.82 -5.77
C ARG A 588 -22.99 -10.04 -6.64
N ASP A 589 -23.54 -9.83 -7.84
CA ASP A 589 -23.83 -10.92 -8.79
C ASP A 589 -22.55 -11.69 -9.14
N LEU A 590 -21.45 -10.99 -9.40
CA LEU A 590 -20.15 -11.61 -9.65
C LEU A 590 -19.61 -12.37 -8.43
N GLN A 591 -19.79 -11.83 -7.24
CA GLN A 591 -19.40 -12.51 -5.99
C GLN A 591 -20.26 -13.74 -5.71
N GLU A 592 -21.58 -13.69 -6.01
CA GLU A 592 -22.50 -14.82 -5.89
C GLU A 592 -22.18 -15.92 -6.91
N GLU A 593 -21.68 -15.56 -8.10
CA GLU A 593 -21.15 -16.49 -9.10
C GLU A 593 -19.81 -17.15 -8.66
N GLY A 594 -19.24 -16.70 -7.55
CA GLY A 594 -18.00 -17.24 -6.97
C GLY A 594 -16.72 -16.56 -7.48
N HIS A 595 -16.83 -15.42 -8.15
CA HIS A 595 -15.69 -14.62 -8.54
C HIS A 595 -15.11 -13.83 -7.36
N MET A 596 -13.79 -13.70 -7.33
CA MET A 596 -13.07 -12.73 -6.52
C MET A 596 -12.96 -11.44 -7.31
N VAL A 597 -13.68 -10.41 -6.93
CA VAL A 597 -13.89 -9.19 -7.70
C VAL A 597 -12.93 -8.08 -7.26
N ALA A 598 -12.17 -7.52 -8.20
CA ALA A 598 -11.49 -6.25 -8.01
C ALA A 598 -12.27 -5.13 -8.71
N MET A 599 -12.58 -4.05 -8.01
CA MET A 599 -13.12 -2.82 -8.59
C MET A 599 -12.00 -1.79 -8.72
N VAL A 600 -11.84 -1.22 -9.91
CA VAL A 600 -10.87 -0.15 -10.20
C VAL A 600 -11.63 1.11 -10.57
N GLY A 601 -11.41 2.19 -9.83
CA GLY A 601 -12.12 3.46 -10.01
C GLY A 601 -11.33 4.65 -9.48
N ASP A 602 -11.79 5.88 -9.78
CA ASP A 602 -11.20 7.12 -9.26
C ASP A 602 -11.71 7.49 -7.85
N GLY A 603 -12.76 6.80 -7.40
CA GLY A 603 -13.37 6.94 -6.08
C GLY A 603 -14.26 8.16 -5.87
N THR A 604 -14.47 8.99 -6.87
CA THR A 604 -15.34 10.17 -6.73
C THR A 604 -16.81 9.74 -6.63
N ASN A 605 -17.23 8.82 -7.50
CA ASN A 605 -18.58 8.27 -7.53
C ASN A 605 -18.65 6.79 -7.18
N ASP A 606 -17.49 6.11 -7.13
CA ASP A 606 -17.39 4.67 -7.02
C ASP A 606 -17.01 4.19 -5.61
N ALA A 607 -16.88 5.09 -4.63
CA ALA A 607 -16.49 4.74 -3.27
C ALA A 607 -17.33 3.59 -2.67
N PRO A 608 -18.66 3.51 -2.83
CA PRO A 608 -19.44 2.38 -2.35
C PRO A 608 -19.13 1.07 -3.09
N ALA A 609 -18.83 1.13 -4.40
CA ALA A 609 -18.47 -0.03 -5.20
C ALA A 609 -17.06 -0.54 -4.85
N LEU A 610 -16.09 0.37 -4.64
CA LEU A 610 -14.75 0.06 -4.15
C LEU A 610 -14.79 -0.62 -2.77
N ALA A 611 -15.69 -0.16 -1.88
CA ALA A 611 -15.87 -0.74 -0.55
C ALA A 611 -16.54 -2.12 -0.56
N LEU A 612 -17.40 -2.38 -1.54
CA LEU A 612 -18.17 -3.63 -1.64
C LEU A 612 -17.36 -4.75 -2.31
N ALA A 613 -16.49 -4.42 -3.26
CA ALA A 613 -15.65 -5.39 -3.95
C ALA A 613 -14.75 -6.14 -2.97
N ASP A 614 -14.28 -7.35 -3.34
CA ASP A 614 -13.31 -8.08 -2.54
C ASP A 614 -11.98 -7.34 -2.43
N VAL A 615 -11.66 -6.53 -3.46
CA VAL A 615 -10.53 -5.60 -3.46
C VAL A 615 -10.90 -4.33 -4.21
N GLY A 616 -10.97 -3.21 -3.49
CA GLY A 616 -11.11 -1.88 -4.08
C GLY A 616 -9.74 -1.29 -4.43
N ILE A 617 -9.54 -0.87 -5.68
CA ILE A 617 -8.32 -0.21 -6.17
C ILE A 617 -8.67 1.21 -6.60
N ALA A 618 -8.23 2.20 -5.84
CA ALA A 618 -8.41 3.61 -6.19
C ALA A 618 -7.22 4.13 -7.01
N MET A 619 -7.52 4.90 -8.05
CA MET A 619 -6.54 5.49 -8.97
C MET A 619 -6.88 6.96 -9.24
N GLY A 620 -5.86 7.81 -9.39
CA GLY A 620 -6.01 9.20 -9.84
C GLY A 620 -5.37 10.24 -8.92
N GLU A 621 -4.83 11.33 -9.51
CA GLU A 621 -4.26 12.49 -8.80
C GLU A 621 -5.28 13.23 -7.92
N HIS A 622 -6.54 13.19 -8.32
CA HIS A 622 -7.66 13.83 -7.64
C HIS A 622 -8.57 12.81 -6.96
N SER A 623 -8.09 11.56 -6.75
CA SER A 623 -8.88 10.61 -5.99
C SER A 623 -9.25 11.26 -4.66
N SER A 624 -10.56 11.44 -4.45
CA SER A 624 -11.07 12.16 -3.28
C SER A 624 -10.45 11.53 -2.02
N HIS A 625 -10.23 12.34 -0.97
CA HIS A 625 -9.82 11.81 0.35
C HIS A 625 -10.65 10.60 0.78
N VAL A 626 -11.92 10.54 0.32
CA VAL A 626 -12.86 9.45 0.56
C VAL A 626 -12.41 8.18 -0.17
N ALA A 627 -11.95 8.27 -1.43
CA ALA A 627 -11.48 7.12 -2.19
C ALA A 627 -10.20 6.53 -1.60
N LEU A 628 -9.25 7.39 -1.24
CA LEU A 628 -8.04 6.98 -0.54
C LEU A 628 -8.34 6.36 0.83
N GLU A 629 -9.43 6.73 1.50
CA GLU A 629 -9.83 6.11 2.77
C GLU A 629 -10.59 4.79 2.57
N THR A 630 -11.39 4.69 1.52
CA THR A 630 -12.32 3.57 1.28
C THR A 630 -11.66 2.39 0.56
N ALA A 631 -10.81 2.65 -0.44
CA ALA A 631 -10.16 1.59 -1.21
C ALA A 631 -9.14 0.80 -0.39
N ASP A 632 -8.96 -0.46 -0.72
CA ASP A 632 -7.99 -1.39 -0.11
C ASP A 632 -6.57 -1.19 -0.63
N ILE A 633 -6.47 -0.75 -1.89
CA ILE A 633 -5.23 -0.43 -2.57
C ILE A 633 -5.38 0.95 -3.20
N ALA A 634 -4.41 1.83 -2.99
CA ALA A 634 -4.35 3.12 -3.63
C ALA A 634 -3.11 3.21 -4.52
N LEU A 635 -3.31 3.62 -5.76
CA LEU A 635 -2.24 3.86 -6.71
C LEU A 635 -1.86 5.34 -6.63
N ALA A 636 -0.59 5.62 -6.28
CA ALA A 636 -0.06 6.98 -6.32
C ALA A 636 0.18 7.35 -7.79
N GLY A 637 -0.29 8.53 -8.17
CA GLY A 637 -0.22 8.96 -9.56
C GLY A 637 -1.34 8.37 -10.45
N ASN A 638 -1.22 8.62 -11.73
CA ASN A 638 -2.26 8.39 -12.74
C ASN A 638 -1.90 7.23 -13.70
N ASP A 639 -1.06 6.29 -13.25
CA ASP A 639 -0.55 5.20 -14.09
C ASP A 639 -1.37 3.91 -13.95
N LEU A 640 -2.24 3.66 -14.94
CA LEU A 640 -3.08 2.46 -15.01
C LEU A 640 -2.28 1.14 -15.01
N ARG A 641 -1.01 1.17 -15.46
CA ARG A 641 -0.15 -0.04 -15.52
C ARG A 641 0.09 -0.62 -14.13
N GLN A 642 -0.02 0.18 -13.10
CA GLN A 642 0.12 -0.29 -11.71
C GLN A 642 -0.97 -1.27 -11.28
N VAL A 643 -2.15 -1.27 -11.92
CA VAL A 643 -3.20 -2.26 -11.66
C VAL A 643 -2.71 -3.67 -11.99
N ALA A 644 -2.15 -3.87 -13.18
CA ALA A 644 -1.59 -5.16 -13.57
C ALA A 644 -0.33 -5.51 -12.74
N ALA A 645 0.51 -4.52 -12.44
CA ALA A 645 1.71 -4.69 -11.62
C ALA A 645 1.40 -5.17 -10.19
N VAL A 646 0.35 -4.67 -9.55
CA VAL A 646 -0.03 -5.11 -8.20
C VAL A 646 -0.61 -6.53 -8.20
N VAL A 647 -1.36 -6.90 -9.24
CA VAL A 647 -1.84 -8.29 -9.43
C VAL A 647 -0.66 -9.25 -9.61
N GLU A 648 0.32 -8.89 -10.44
CA GLU A 648 1.55 -9.67 -10.66
C GLU A 648 2.35 -9.82 -9.37
N LEU A 649 2.63 -8.72 -8.67
CA LEU A 649 3.36 -8.70 -7.39
C LEU A 649 2.69 -9.60 -6.36
N SER A 650 1.38 -9.53 -6.24
CA SER A 650 0.63 -10.35 -5.30
C SER A 650 0.70 -11.83 -5.66
N ARG A 651 0.48 -12.21 -6.92
CA ARG A 651 0.59 -13.60 -7.38
C ARG A 651 1.99 -14.16 -7.16
N HIS A 652 3.01 -13.33 -7.42
CA HIS A 652 4.40 -13.70 -7.13
C HIS A 652 4.62 -13.92 -5.63
N THR A 653 4.09 -13.03 -4.78
CA THR A 653 4.15 -13.15 -3.33
C THR A 653 3.50 -14.43 -2.81
N LEU A 654 2.30 -14.77 -3.28
CA LEU A 654 1.62 -16.01 -2.92
C LEU A 654 2.39 -17.26 -3.36
N ARG A 655 3.09 -17.19 -4.50
CA ARG A 655 3.97 -18.26 -4.98
C ARG A 655 5.17 -18.44 -4.03
N VAL A 656 5.82 -17.34 -3.63
CA VAL A 656 6.92 -17.36 -2.66
C VAL A 656 6.46 -17.91 -1.30
N VAL A 657 5.28 -17.50 -0.82
CA VAL A 657 4.69 -18.04 0.41
C VAL A 657 4.49 -19.55 0.32
N ARG A 658 3.95 -20.07 -0.79
CA ARG A 658 3.78 -21.53 -1.00
C ARG A 658 5.12 -22.26 -1.03
N GLN A 659 6.14 -21.70 -1.69
CA GLN A 659 7.49 -22.25 -1.69
C GLN A 659 8.07 -22.32 -0.27
N ASN A 660 7.91 -21.26 0.52
CA ASN A 660 8.38 -21.20 1.90
C ASN A 660 7.69 -22.26 2.77
N TYR A 661 6.39 -22.46 2.64
CA TYR A 661 5.69 -23.55 3.33
C TYR A 661 6.19 -24.92 2.88
N GLY A 662 6.36 -25.14 1.58
CA GLY A 662 6.88 -26.40 1.04
C GLY A 662 8.27 -26.71 1.60
N LEU A 663 9.16 -25.72 1.64
CA LEU A 663 10.51 -25.85 2.22
C LEU A 663 10.43 -26.15 3.72
N ALA A 664 9.69 -25.37 4.49
CA ALA A 664 9.59 -25.54 5.94
C ALA A 664 9.00 -26.90 6.34
N ILE A 665 7.90 -27.32 5.70
CA ILE A 665 7.26 -28.60 5.97
C ILE A 665 8.15 -29.75 5.51
N GLY A 666 8.77 -29.65 4.33
CA GLY A 666 9.66 -30.67 3.77
C GLY A 666 10.88 -30.94 4.65
N VAL A 667 11.55 -29.86 5.11
CA VAL A 667 12.70 -29.97 6.01
C VAL A 667 12.29 -30.58 7.36
N ASN A 668 11.19 -30.14 7.93
CA ASN A 668 10.70 -30.69 9.20
C ASN A 668 10.35 -32.18 9.08
N LEU A 669 9.66 -32.59 8.01
CA LEU A 669 9.29 -33.99 7.79
C LEU A 669 10.53 -34.87 7.59
N ALA A 670 11.48 -34.44 6.74
CA ALA A 670 12.74 -35.15 6.52
C ALA A 670 13.57 -35.26 7.82
N GLY A 671 13.62 -34.19 8.59
CA GLY A 671 14.31 -34.17 9.87
C GLY A 671 13.65 -35.08 10.93
N LEU A 672 12.31 -35.14 10.98
CA LEU A 672 11.57 -36.07 11.85
C LEU A 672 11.87 -37.53 11.50
N LEU A 673 11.86 -37.89 10.22
CA LEU A 673 12.18 -39.24 9.75
C LEU A 673 13.65 -39.62 10.07
N ALA A 674 14.59 -38.72 9.80
CA ALA A 674 16.01 -38.91 10.12
C ALA A 674 16.24 -39.04 11.63
N SER A 675 15.53 -38.26 12.45
CA SER A 675 15.61 -38.34 13.91
C SER A 675 15.04 -39.65 14.47
N ALA A 676 13.89 -40.11 13.94
CA ALA A 676 13.27 -41.38 14.32
C ALA A 676 14.18 -42.56 13.97
N GLY A 677 14.84 -42.52 12.81
CA GLY A 677 15.84 -43.50 12.38
C GLY A 677 17.20 -43.44 13.15
N GLY A 678 17.39 -42.38 13.96
CA GLY A 678 18.65 -42.22 14.76
C GLY A 678 19.82 -41.69 13.94
N SER A 679 19.66 -41.26 12.72
CA SER A 679 20.71 -40.72 11.83
C SER A 679 21.01 -39.24 12.09
N LEU A 680 20.13 -38.52 12.83
CA LEU A 680 20.30 -37.11 13.15
C LEU A 680 20.59 -36.92 14.65
N ASN A 681 21.61 -36.13 14.97
CA ASN A 681 21.89 -35.75 16.34
C ASN A 681 21.24 -34.40 16.72
N PRO A 682 21.07 -34.09 18.03
CA PRO A 682 20.38 -32.88 18.47
C PRO A 682 20.98 -31.56 17.95
N VAL A 683 22.31 -31.47 17.84
CA VAL A 683 22.99 -30.26 17.37
C VAL A 683 22.76 -30.06 15.88
N ALA A 684 22.88 -31.14 15.08
CA ALA A 684 22.57 -31.12 13.66
C ALA A 684 21.08 -30.78 13.40
N ALA A 685 20.17 -31.25 14.26
CA ALA A 685 18.74 -30.90 14.20
C ALA A 685 18.50 -29.40 14.43
N ALA A 686 19.16 -28.80 15.43
CA ALA A 686 19.05 -27.37 15.69
C ALA A 686 19.65 -26.53 14.56
N PHE A 687 20.77 -26.98 13.97
CA PHE A 687 21.39 -26.34 12.81
C PHE A 687 20.46 -26.39 11.58
N LEU A 688 19.90 -27.55 11.27
CA LEU A 688 18.96 -27.76 10.16
C LEU A 688 17.72 -26.86 10.31
N HIS A 689 17.18 -26.77 11.51
CA HIS A 689 16.06 -25.92 11.85
C HIS A 689 16.38 -24.44 11.58
N ASN A 690 17.51 -23.93 12.06
CA ASN A 690 17.90 -22.53 11.85
C ASN A 690 18.15 -22.21 10.38
N THR A 691 18.83 -23.12 9.67
CA THR A 691 19.09 -22.98 8.23
C THR A 691 17.79 -22.89 7.44
N SER A 692 16.78 -23.69 7.78
CA SER A 692 15.46 -23.63 7.13
C SER A 692 14.76 -22.28 7.35
N SER A 693 14.84 -21.74 8.56
CA SER A 693 14.28 -20.43 8.89
C SER A 693 14.96 -19.30 8.13
N ILE A 694 16.29 -19.31 8.06
CA ILE A 694 17.09 -18.34 7.29
C ILE A 694 16.77 -18.45 5.80
N ALA A 695 16.63 -19.66 5.27
CA ALA A 695 16.30 -19.88 3.86
C ALA A 695 14.91 -19.32 3.50
N VAL A 696 13.90 -19.50 4.36
CA VAL A 696 12.54 -18.92 4.20
C VAL A 696 12.60 -17.40 4.17
N VAL A 697 13.31 -16.78 5.11
CA VAL A 697 13.46 -15.32 5.15
C VAL A 697 14.24 -14.81 3.93
N GLY A 698 15.32 -15.49 3.55
CA GLY A 698 16.11 -15.17 2.35
C GLY A 698 15.29 -15.27 1.05
N ASN A 699 14.44 -16.30 0.93
CA ASN A 699 13.55 -16.44 -0.22
C ASN A 699 12.50 -15.30 -0.27
N SER A 700 11.95 -14.90 0.90
CA SER A 700 11.03 -13.76 1.01
C SER A 700 11.71 -12.43 0.66
N ALA A 701 12.97 -12.25 1.02
CA ALA A 701 13.73 -11.02 0.72
C ALA A 701 13.88 -10.74 -0.79
N ARG A 702 13.73 -11.75 -1.65
CA ARG A 702 13.73 -11.57 -3.12
C ARG A 702 12.60 -10.64 -3.57
N LEU A 703 11.47 -10.64 -2.85
CA LEU A 703 10.33 -9.77 -3.16
C LEU A 703 10.66 -8.29 -3.02
N VAL A 704 11.62 -7.92 -2.15
CA VAL A 704 12.06 -6.53 -1.99
C VAL A 704 12.68 -5.96 -3.27
N ARG A 705 13.34 -6.83 -4.05
CA ARG A 705 14.03 -6.45 -5.31
C ARG A 705 13.23 -6.80 -6.57
N HIS A 706 12.03 -7.31 -6.41
CA HIS A 706 11.19 -7.64 -7.55
C HIS A 706 10.73 -6.35 -8.24
N THR A 707 11.01 -6.23 -9.53
CA THR A 707 10.48 -5.17 -10.39
C THR A 707 9.27 -5.73 -11.14
N PRO A 708 8.05 -5.28 -10.85
CA PRO A 708 6.88 -5.69 -11.62
C PRO A 708 7.06 -5.29 -13.09
N HIS A 709 6.57 -6.11 -13.98
CA HIS A 709 6.63 -5.82 -15.40
C HIS A 709 5.62 -4.74 -15.75
N LEU A 710 6.09 -3.50 -15.92
CA LEU A 710 5.27 -2.43 -16.47
C LEU A 710 5.25 -2.55 -17.99
N PRO A 711 4.07 -2.78 -18.61
CA PRO A 711 3.98 -2.85 -20.05
C PRO A 711 4.48 -1.54 -20.68
N ARG A 712 5.18 -1.64 -21.81
CA ARG A 712 5.58 -0.44 -22.55
C ARG A 712 4.33 0.24 -23.09
N GLU A 713 4.27 1.54 -23.02
CA GLU A 713 3.27 2.31 -23.74
C GLU A 713 3.47 2.11 -25.25
N THR A 714 2.73 1.20 -25.81
CA THR A 714 2.72 0.97 -27.28
C THR A 714 1.48 1.66 -27.83
N GLY A 715 1.52 2.96 -28.03
CA GLY A 715 0.44 3.69 -28.69
C GLY A 715 0.31 5.13 -28.25
N ARG A 716 -0.15 5.98 -29.16
CA ARG A 716 -0.77 7.26 -28.85
C ARG A 716 -2.11 7.01 -28.16
N PRO A 717 -2.61 7.93 -27.30
CA PRO A 717 -3.98 7.82 -26.78
C PRO A 717 -4.95 7.51 -27.91
N LEU A 718 -5.78 6.46 -27.74
CA LEU A 718 -6.83 6.15 -28.70
C LEU A 718 -7.81 7.32 -28.72
N GLY A 719 -7.98 7.97 -29.83
CA GLY A 719 -8.71 9.22 -30.01
C GLY A 719 -7.83 10.41 -30.40
N ALA A 720 -6.51 10.39 -30.19
CA ALA A 720 -5.59 11.34 -30.78
C ALA A 720 -5.11 10.81 -32.13
N ALA A 721 -6.00 10.73 -33.10
CA ALA A 721 -5.60 10.59 -34.50
C ALA A 721 -4.66 11.77 -34.85
N PRO A 722 -3.61 11.57 -35.67
CA PRO A 722 -2.97 12.72 -36.29
C PRO A 722 -4.10 13.48 -36.97
N LEU A 723 -4.12 14.82 -36.78
CA LEU A 723 -5.02 15.67 -37.54
C LEU A 723 -4.84 15.22 -38.99
N GLU A 724 -5.70 14.34 -39.50
CA GLU A 724 -5.84 14.19 -40.91
C GLU A 724 -6.32 15.56 -41.39
N GLU A 725 -5.43 16.30 -42.03
CA GLU A 725 -5.81 17.44 -42.82
C GLU A 725 -6.72 16.94 -43.93
N THR A 726 -7.96 16.60 -43.61
CA THR A 726 -8.96 16.27 -44.57
C THR A 726 -9.46 17.59 -45.15
N ARG A 727 -8.61 18.16 -46.01
CA ARG A 727 -9.06 19.18 -46.92
C ARG A 727 -10.03 18.51 -47.89
N LEU A 728 -11.30 18.78 -47.71
CA LEU A 728 -12.30 18.43 -48.73
C LEU A 728 -11.94 19.14 -50.02
N ARG A 729 -11.58 18.36 -51.06
CA ARG A 729 -11.43 18.83 -52.45
C ARG A 729 -12.78 19.10 -53.09
#